data_b34b370ac3f36db7ce8434b285ce92bd
#
_entry.id   b34b370ac3f36db7ce8434b285ce92bd
#
_cell.length_a   1.000
_cell.length_b   1.000
_cell.length_c   1.000
_cell.angle_alpha   90.00
_cell.angle_beta   90.00
_cell.angle_gamma   90.00
#
_symmetry.space_group_name_H-M   'P 1'
#
loop_
_entity.id
_entity.type
_entity.pdbx_description
1 polymer ?
#
loop_
_entity_poly.entity_id
_entity_poly.type
_entity_poly.pdbx_seq_one_letter_code
_entity_poly.pdbx_strand_id
1 'polypeptide(L)'
;MKTRIYMSLKTLGVAFLLLQPLMMMAEGETKYSVNAEPSIRIQKVPEVNVNAQVGTVPKLPYRLWVTYSNGKSEWRQVKWMNSALSVEQEEADAAKNPVGKQYEVKGYITGDNTTTAGYPVTARVTVVADADAVPSATPVAHPLPLNKVSIDGKNRLTHNRDLDIDHLLTLDVKQQLYNYRDTYDLPKEGYPVSDGWDSPTTKLKGHGAGHYLSALAMAYASCQDTQKKARLLENIRTMVDEMRACQEKTFVWDEKLGRYWEARDLAPEAELRELKGNWKAFDEYKKDYKHYGYGYINAIPAQHCVLIEMYRAYNNEQWVWAPYYSVHKQLAGLIDIANLVDDKAVAQKALLIAKDMGLWVWNRLHYRTYVKNDGTQEERRLKPGNRYEMWNMYIAGEVGGMEESLARLSEMVKDKTEKERLLEASTYFDSPAFFEPLSRNVDAIRTRHANQHIPMITGALRAYRGNKNPYYYNIAQNFWTMIQGRYRYAMGGVGNGEMFRQPYTQVLSMCTNVTGDGRRNMYPEPTINETCCAYNLAKLSKDLNCFRPDDAGYMDYYERVLYNQIVGSVNPQQYATVYQYAVGLNASKPWGNETPQSTCCGGTGSENHVKYQEAAYFVNNQTMWVALYLPSTAQWDEKKVVVKQECEWPAEKSTIRIVKGKGKFSMKLRVPYWATEGFSVKLNGREVANAYQPGTYAEIPMRKWTTKDVVEVVMPFRPHMDYGPDKMQIAATGKNENRTPFEPLWTGTFMYGPLVMATTGIDNWKDATIDLDPALTGVKLNGAQNGMKPDASRRFANAPITNDGAYDHVYTLEYAGRTFVPDYFVNRNATHYLRLNLPGEPEQVNAISGEAGVDISALRETMQEAKSRRNAQARWNDMEVKVPEYAPWAKHAFGRMMEQLSKAERVLDNPESTQADLDKATAELNAAINTMRPGNLPELEDMDELLPLLEKARAVKNPSKELKESIEYAEMVVKYVSDGSGTMDMIEKAVMRLKAKK
;
A
#
# COMPACT_ATOMS: atom_id res chain seq x y z
N MET A 1 -34.81 -37.92 0.20
CA MET A 1 -36.22 -38.26 0.00
C MET A 1 -36.98 -36.95 -0.20
N LYS A 2 -37.59 -36.89 -1.37
CA LYS A 2 -38.40 -35.81 -1.94
C LYS A 2 -39.57 -35.42 -0.99
N THR A 3 -39.96 -34.14 -0.94
CA THR A 3 -41.29 -33.77 -1.44
C THR A 3 -41.40 -32.25 -1.52
N ARG A 4 -41.64 -31.77 -2.73
CA ARG A 4 -42.20 -30.47 -3.07
C ARG A 4 -43.68 -30.45 -2.70
N ILE A 5 -44.21 -29.28 -2.33
CA ILE A 5 -45.60 -28.93 -2.62
C ILE A 5 -45.65 -27.47 -3.05
N TYR A 6 -46.03 -27.32 -4.33
CA TYR A 6 -46.62 -26.11 -4.92
C TYR A 6 -48.08 -26.00 -4.46
N MET A 7 -48.58 -24.81 -4.22
CA MET A 7 -49.94 -24.46 -4.53
C MET A 7 -50.12 -22.99 -4.86
N SER A 8 -50.62 -22.74 -6.01
CA SER A 8 -51.11 -21.46 -6.57
C SER A 8 -52.64 -21.37 -6.33
N LEU A 9 -53.16 -20.16 -6.30
CA LEU A 9 -54.33 -19.62 -7.03
C LEU A 9 -55.04 -18.53 -6.21
N LYS A 10 -55.04 -17.36 -6.78
CA LYS A 10 -56.13 -16.69 -7.56
C LYS A 10 -57.36 -16.21 -6.79
N THR A 11 -57.53 -14.91 -6.92
CA THR A 11 -58.72 -14.09 -7.17
C THR A 11 -59.77 -13.96 -6.07
N LEU A 12 -60.01 -12.74 -5.60
CA LEU A 12 -61.27 -12.04 -5.76
C LEU A 12 -61.11 -10.57 -5.34
N GLY A 13 -61.43 -9.68 -6.26
CA GLY A 13 -61.52 -8.28 -6.01
C GLY A 13 -62.86 -7.89 -5.43
N VAL A 14 -62.87 -6.86 -4.64
CA VAL A 14 -64.05 -5.94 -4.48
C VAL A 14 -63.49 -4.57 -4.21
N ALA A 15 -63.94 -3.65 -5.04
CA ALA A 15 -63.68 -2.21 -4.98
C ALA A 15 -64.27 -1.58 -3.70
N PHE A 16 -63.49 -0.72 -3.07
CA PHE A 16 -64.04 0.40 -2.31
C PHE A 16 -63.33 1.69 -2.69
N LEU A 17 -63.97 2.43 -3.55
CA LEU A 17 -63.72 3.84 -3.72
C LEU A 17 -64.17 4.57 -2.45
N LEU A 18 -63.32 5.38 -1.87
CA LEU A 18 -63.69 6.57 -1.14
C LEU A 18 -62.48 7.44 -0.84
N LEU A 19 -62.37 8.53 -1.58
CA LEU A 19 -61.83 9.85 -1.15
C LEU A 19 -60.44 9.88 -0.52
N GLN A 20 -59.47 10.06 -1.38
CA GLN A 20 -58.26 10.80 -1.04
C GLN A 20 -58.52 12.31 -1.04
N PRO A 21 -58.02 13.05 -0.06
CA PRO A 21 -57.56 14.40 -0.33
C PRO A 21 -56.19 14.28 -0.98
N LEU A 22 -56.05 14.80 -2.20
CA LEU A 22 -54.78 15.15 -2.79
C LEU A 22 -54.05 16.10 -1.82
N MET A 23 -53.16 15.57 -1.00
CA MET A 23 -51.99 16.32 -0.61
C MET A 23 -50.94 15.99 -1.66
N MET A 24 -50.85 16.81 -2.67
CA MET A 24 -49.58 17.06 -3.33
C MET A 24 -48.63 17.54 -2.24
N MET A 25 -47.91 16.60 -1.67
CA MET A 25 -46.63 16.95 -1.12
C MET A 25 -45.74 17.26 -2.33
N ALA A 26 -45.61 18.57 -2.59
CA ALA A 26 -44.44 19.03 -3.32
C ALA A 26 -43.24 18.33 -2.71
N GLU A 27 -42.51 17.53 -3.49
CA GLU A 27 -41.11 17.25 -3.26
C GLU A 27 -40.44 18.63 -3.22
N GLY A 28 -40.40 19.20 -2.04
CA GLY A 28 -39.54 20.30 -1.76
C GLY A 28 -38.14 19.81 -1.87
N GLU A 29 -37.48 20.04 -2.99
CA GLU A 29 -36.05 20.25 -2.99
C GLU A 29 -35.77 21.18 -1.81
N THR A 30 -35.29 20.63 -0.72
CA THR A 30 -34.69 21.41 0.34
C THR A 30 -33.41 21.99 -0.24
N LYS A 31 -33.56 23.06 -1.03
CA LYS A 31 -32.48 24.00 -1.27
C LYS A 31 -32.11 24.56 0.09
N TYR A 32 -31.10 24.00 0.72
CA TYR A 32 -30.44 24.68 1.80
C TYR A 32 -29.84 25.95 1.21
N SER A 33 -30.54 27.10 1.39
CA SER A 33 -29.94 28.39 1.11
C SER A 33 -28.81 28.56 2.11
N VAL A 34 -27.62 28.25 1.69
CA VAL A 34 -26.41 28.74 2.33
C VAL A 34 -26.55 30.26 2.23
N ASN A 35 -26.61 30.96 3.36
CA ASN A 35 -26.36 32.38 3.38
C ASN A 35 -24.97 32.58 2.84
N ALA A 36 -24.84 32.88 1.56
CA ALA A 36 -23.60 32.94 0.85
C ALA A 36 -22.77 34.10 1.39
N GLU A 37 -21.96 33.84 2.40
CA GLU A 37 -20.74 34.60 2.56
C GLU A 37 -20.00 34.56 1.20
N PRO A 38 -19.35 35.66 0.78
CA PRO A 38 -18.64 35.68 -0.50
C PRO A 38 -17.71 34.49 -0.57
N SER A 39 -17.88 33.67 -1.60
CA SER A 39 -17.24 32.40 -1.79
C SER A 39 -15.76 32.49 -1.44
N ILE A 40 -15.33 31.72 -0.44
CA ILE A 40 -13.93 31.66 -0.03
C ILE A 40 -13.12 31.11 -1.20
N ARG A 41 -12.12 31.88 -1.63
CA ARG A 41 -11.28 31.56 -2.79
C ARG A 41 -9.84 31.45 -2.36
N ILE A 42 -9.08 30.58 -3.02
CA ILE A 42 -7.64 30.56 -2.91
C ILE A 42 -7.11 31.90 -3.41
N GLN A 43 -6.40 32.64 -2.54
CA GLN A 43 -5.86 33.95 -2.85
C GLN A 43 -4.35 33.91 -3.09
N LYS A 44 -3.64 33.04 -2.37
CA LYS A 44 -2.19 32.94 -2.45
C LYS A 44 -1.72 31.48 -2.40
N VAL A 45 -0.82 31.16 -3.31
CA VAL A 45 -0.11 29.88 -3.38
C VAL A 45 1.38 30.19 -3.47
N PRO A 46 2.28 29.44 -2.82
CA PRO A 46 3.72 29.65 -2.93
C PRO A 46 4.21 29.33 -4.34
N GLU A 47 5.25 30.06 -4.78
CA GLU A 47 5.98 29.68 -6.00
C GLU A 47 6.65 28.32 -5.81
N VAL A 48 6.61 27.51 -6.84
CA VAL A 48 7.27 26.18 -6.86
C VAL A 48 8.45 26.23 -7.85
N ASN A 49 9.65 26.23 -7.31
CA ASN A 49 10.88 26.16 -8.10
C ASN A 49 11.64 24.91 -7.64
N VAL A 50 11.96 24.01 -8.56
CA VAL A 50 12.63 22.75 -8.26
C VAL A 50 13.79 22.48 -9.21
N ASN A 51 14.85 21.87 -8.69
CA ASN A 51 15.92 21.29 -9.50
C ASN A 51 15.60 19.83 -9.79
N ALA A 52 15.79 19.39 -11.02
CA ALA A 52 15.69 17.99 -11.41
C ALA A 52 17.06 17.53 -11.95
N GLN A 53 17.57 16.42 -11.44
CA GLN A 53 18.76 15.83 -12.03
C GLN A 53 18.46 15.36 -13.45
N VAL A 54 19.43 15.52 -14.35
CA VAL A 54 19.33 15.01 -15.73
C VAL A 54 18.95 13.52 -15.73
N GLY A 55 17.98 13.16 -16.57
CA GLY A 55 17.45 11.79 -16.64
C GLY A 55 16.49 11.38 -15.51
N THR A 56 16.05 12.33 -14.66
CA THR A 56 15.06 12.07 -13.61
C THR A 56 13.79 12.89 -13.81
N VAL A 57 12.68 12.38 -13.28
CA VAL A 57 11.43 13.14 -13.17
C VAL A 57 11.55 14.14 -12.02
N PRO A 58 11.10 15.40 -12.15
CA PRO A 58 11.21 16.40 -11.10
C PRO A 58 10.44 15.98 -9.84
N LYS A 59 11.04 16.21 -8.68
CA LYS A 59 10.42 15.95 -7.37
C LYS A 59 9.52 17.11 -6.99
N LEU A 60 8.30 17.11 -7.49
CA LEU A 60 7.32 18.15 -7.20
C LEU A 60 6.62 17.91 -5.84
N PRO A 61 6.31 18.97 -5.09
CA PRO A 61 5.62 18.85 -3.81
C PRO A 61 4.21 18.29 -4.03
N TYR A 62 3.81 17.31 -3.24
CA TYR A 62 2.47 16.72 -3.33
C TYR A 62 1.38 17.59 -2.68
N ARG A 63 1.75 18.58 -1.87
CA ARG A 63 0.86 19.55 -1.22
C ARG A 63 1.49 20.94 -1.19
N LEU A 64 0.65 21.98 -1.22
CA LEU A 64 1.06 23.37 -1.09
C LEU A 64 0.32 24.04 0.06
N TRP A 65 0.98 24.99 0.70
CA TRP A 65 0.37 25.83 1.73
C TRP A 65 -0.37 26.97 1.08
N VAL A 66 -1.71 26.92 1.09
CA VAL A 66 -2.55 27.91 0.44
C VAL A 66 -3.13 28.89 1.45
N THR A 67 -3.38 30.13 1.02
CA THR A 67 -4.10 31.13 1.82
C THR A 67 -5.36 31.52 1.08
N TYR A 68 -6.47 31.52 1.77
CA TYR A 68 -7.78 31.89 1.25
C TYR A 68 -8.09 33.36 1.44
N SER A 69 -9.14 33.85 0.74
CA SER A 69 -9.60 35.23 0.80
C SER A 69 -10.07 35.69 2.20
N ASN A 70 -10.44 34.74 3.08
CA ASN A 70 -10.77 35.02 4.48
C ASN A 70 -9.54 35.03 5.42
N GLY A 71 -8.32 34.93 4.88
CA GLY A 71 -7.05 34.92 5.64
C GLY A 71 -6.68 33.58 6.26
N LYS A 72 -7.54 32.55 6.21
CA LYS A 72 -7.20 31.21 6.67
C LYS A 72 -6.24 30.54 5.72
N SER A 73 -5.45 29.60 6.23
CA SER A 73 -4.48 28.86 5.43
C SER A 73 -4.46 27.40 5.82
N GLU A 74 -4.21 26.52 4.82
CA GLU A 74 -4.09 25.08 5.03
C GLU A 74 -3.22 24.42 3.96
N TRP A 75 -2.84 23.15 4.20
CA TRP A 75 -2.19 22.33 3.20
C TRP A 75 -3.23 21.73 2.23
N ARG A 76 -3.02 21.97 0.93
CA ARG A 76 -3.88 21.44 -0.13
C ARG A 76 -3.07 20.55 -1.07
N GLN A 77 -3.64 19.41 -1.43
CA GLN A 77 -3.06 18.48 -2.39
C GLN A 77 -3.01 19.08 -3.78
N VAL A 78 -1.96 18.77 -4.53
CA VAL A 78 -1.76 19.21 -5.91
C VAL A 78 -1.69 17.99 -6.82
N LYS A 79 -2.41 18.03 -7.92
CA LYS A 79 -2.25 17.11 -9.04
C LYS A 79 -1.36 17.76 -10.11
N TRP A 80 -0.17 17.24 -10.29
CA TRP A 80 0.75 17.71 -11.32
C TRP A 80 0.50 16.97 -12.64
N MET A 81 0.52 17.69 -13.75
CA MET A 81 0.20 17.19 -15.08
C MET A 81 1.43 16.63 -15.81
N ASN A 82 2.47 16.24 -15.07
CA ASN A 82 3.67 15.62 -15.63
C ASN A 82 3.68 14.09 -15.58
N SER A 83 2.67 13.48 -14.95
CA SER A 83 2.58 12.04 -14.87
C SER A 83 2.12 11.47 -16.20
N ALA A 84 3.02 10.80 -16.90
CA ALA A 84 2.68 10.00 -18.06
C ALA A 84 1.88 8.74 -17.66
N LEU A 85 1.26 8.06 -18.61
CA LEU A 85 0.46 6.86 -18.34
C LEU A 85 1.27 5.58 -18.27
N SER A 86 2.55 5.61 -18.59
CA SER A 86 3.44 4.46 -18.48
C SER A 86 4.80 4.84 -17.93
N VAL A 87 5.49 3.85 -17.38
CA VAL A 87 6.86 3.97 -16.89
C VAL A 87 7.79 4.39 -18.04
N GLU A 88 7.67 3.74 -19.19
CA GLU A 88 8.51 3.97 -20.36
C GLU A 88 8.33 5.40 -20.90
N GLN A 89 7.12 5.94 -20.85
CA GLN A 89 6.87 7.32 -21.28
C GLN A 89 7.51 8.32 -20.31
N GLU A 90 7.39 8.11 -19.01
CA GLU A 90 8.03 8.97 -18.00
C GLU A 90 9.56 8.95 -18.14
N GLU A 91 10.15 7.77 -18.36
CA GLU A 91 11.59 7.63 -18.62
C GLU A 91 12.04 8.35 -19.89
N ALA A 92 11.29 8.17 -20.97
CA ALA A 92 11.58 8.82 -22.24
C ALA A 92 11.48 10.35 -22.15
N ASP A 93 10.48 10.86 -21.44
CA ASP A 93 10.29 12.30 -21.24
C ASP A 93 11.40 12.90 -20.35
N ALA A 94 11.80 12.21 -19.31
CA ALA A 94 12.93 12.63 -18.46
C ALA A 94 14.26 12.67 -19.23
N ALA A 95 14.51 11.67 -20.07
CA ALA A 95 15.74 11.56 -20.87
C ALA A 95 15.91 12.70 -21.91
N LYS A 96 14.82 13.34 -22.34
CA LYS A 96 14.84 14.44 -23.34
C LYS A 96 15.35 15.78 -22.80
N ASN A 97 15.55 15.91 -21.51
CA ASN A 97 15.85 17.18 -20.85
C ASN A 97 17.34 17.31 -20.51
N PRO A 98 18.15 18.07 -21.30
CA PRO A 98 19.57 18.24 -21.03
C PRO A 98 19.80 19.19 -19.83
N VAL A 99 20.99 19.09 -19.25
CA VAL A 99 21.46 20.00 -18.19
C VAL A 99 21.35 21.47 -18.66
N GLY A 100 20.85 22.33 -17.79
CA GLY A 100 20.60 23.74 -18.03
C GLY A 100 19.23 24.06 -18.64
N LYS A 101 18.46 23.05 -19.09
CA LYS A 101 17.11 23.29 -19.58
C LYS A 101 16.20 23.76 -18.45
N GLN A 102 15.43 24.81 -18.73
CA GLN A 102 14.32 25.22 -17.87
C GLN A 102 13.00 24.96 -18.57
N TYR A 103 11.99 24.52 -17.80
CA TYR A 103 10.65 24.29 -18.30
C TYR A 103 9.63 24.39 -17.17
N GLU A 104 8.36 24.50 -17.55
CA GLU A 104 7.25 24.58 -16.60
C GLU A 104 6.49 23.26 -16.57
N VAL A 105 6.05 22.88 -15.38
CA VAL A 105 5.08 21.80 -15.15
C VAL A 105 3.83 22.44 -14.59
N LYS A 106 2.73 22.31 -15.32
CA LYS A 106 1.41 22.74 -14.86
C LYS A 106 0.79 21.72 -13.93
N GLY A 107 -0.07 22.20 -13.04
CA GLY A 107 -0.86 21.38 -12.13
C GLY A 107 -2.04 22.19 -11.61
N TYR A 108 -2.82 21.55 -10.76
CA TYR A 108 -3.92 22.24 -10.11
C TYR A 108 -4.15 21.69 -8.69
N ILE A 109 -4.66 22.57 -7.83
CA ILE A 109 -5.12 22.21 -6.50
C ILE A 109 -6.51 21.62 -6.64
N THR A 110 -6.69 20.41 -6.10
CA THR A 110 -7.95 19.67 -6.18
C THR A 110 -9.03 20.28 -5.28
N GLY A 111 -10.28 20.20 -5.68
CA GLY A 111 -11.41 20.70 -4.87
C GLY A 111 -11.42 22.21 -4.71
N ASP A 112 -10.86 22.97 -5.66
CA ASP A 112 -11.06 24.43 -5.69
C ASP A 112 -12.54 24.76 -5.94
N ASN A 113 -13.04 25.69 -5.19
CA ASN A 113 -14.45 26.13 -5.26
C ASN A 113 -14.68 27.26 -6.26
N THR A 114 -13.65 27.68 -6.98
CA THR A 114 -13.74 28.81 -7.93
C THR A 114 -13.87 28.37 -9.37
N THR A 115 -13.35 27.16 -9.70
CA THR A 115 -13.41 26.60 -11.05
C THR A 115 -13.69 25.09 -11.01
N THR A 116 -14.31 24.58 -12.05
CA THR A 116 -14.54 23.14 -12.21
C THR A 116 -13.25 22.39 -12.50
N ALA A 117 -12.22 23.07 -13.01
CA ALA A 117 -10.92 22.49 -13.35
C ALA A 117 -9.96 22.40 -12.15
N GLY A 118 -10.27 23.06 -11.03
CA GLY A 118 -9.38 23.26 -9.91
C GLY A 118 -8.53 24.54 -10.05
N TYR A 119 -7.81 24.91 -8.99
CA TYR A 119 -7.00 26.12 -8.99
C TYR A 119 -5.65 25.87 -9.67
N PRO A 120 -5.30 26.58 -10.76
CA PRO A 120 -4.09 26.31 -11.52
C PRO A 120 -2.83 26.70 -10.74
N VAL A 121 -1.81 25.87 -10.84
CA VAL A 121 -0.47 26.10 -10.27
C VAL A 121 0.59 25.74 -11.29
N THR A 122 1.76 26.37 -11.18
CA THR A 122 2.90 26.09 -12.08
C THR A 122 4.16 25.87 -11.26
N ALA A 123 4.88 24.82 -11.59
CA ALA A 123 6.24 24.58 -11.08
C ALA A 123 7.25 24.93 -12.17
N ARG A 124 8.30 25.67 -11.81
CA ARG A 124 9.46 25.93 -12.67
C ARG A 124 10.55 24.93 -12.35
N VAL A 125 10.95 24.17 -13.33
CA VAL A 125 11.97 23.12 -13.24
C VAL A 125 13.24 23.56 -13.94
N THR A 126 14.38 23.42 -13.24
CA THR A 126 15.72 23.59 -13.82
C THR A 126 16.43 22.24 -13.81
N VAL A 127 16.90 21.79 -14.96
CA VAL A 127 17.65 20.54 -15.06
C VAL A 127 19.10 20.78 -14.68
N VAL A 128 19.61 20.02 -13.72
CA VAL A 128 20.96 20.11 -13.16
C VAL A 128 21.74 18.81 -13.39
N ALA A 129 23.07 18.88 -13.36
CA ALA A 129 23.92 17.70 -13.54
C ALA A 129 23.79 16.73 -12.36
N ASP A 130 23.83 17.27 -11.15
CA ASP A 130 23.84 16.52 -9.92
C ASP A 130 22.57 16.78 -9.10
N ALA A 131 22.04 15.72 -8.49
CA ALA A 131 20.92 15.84 -7.56
C ALA A 131 21.34 16.49 -6.24
N ASP A 132 20.34 17.00 -5.51
CA ASP A 132 20.53 17.37 -4.11
C ASP A 132 21.08 16.17 -3.31
N ALA A 133 21.99 16.46 -2.39
CA ALA A 133 22.58 15.43 -1.55
C ALA A 133 21.50 14.74 -0.71
N VAL A 134 21.49 13.42 -0.71
CA VAL A 134 20.68 12.63 0.20
C VAL A 134 21.17 12.77 1.63
N PRO A 135 20.32 12.58 2.66
CA PRO A 135 20.78 12.53 4.05
C PRO A 135 21.90 11.51 4.24
N SER A 136 22.74 11.70 5.25
CA SER A 136 23.70 10.67 5.66
C SER A 136 23.01 9.33 5.91
N ALA A 137 23.64 8.22 5.56
CA ALA A 137 23.15 6.88 5.87
C ALA A 137 23.06 6.57 7.38
N THR A 138 23.70 7.39 8.22
CA THR A 138 23.50 7.34 9.65
C THR A 138 22.27 8.16 10.02
N PRO A 139 21.23 7.53 10.60
CA PRO A 139 20.03 8.25 11.03
C PRO A 139 20.34 9.40 11.99
N VAL A 140 19.64 10.51 11.83
CA VAL A 140 19.75 11.70 12.71
C VAL A 140 19.10 11.45 14.06
N ALA A 141 18.02 10.69 14.08
CA ALA A 141 17.28 10.31 15.28
C ALA A 141 16.81 8.85 15.19
N HIS A 142 16.43 8.30 16.34
CA HIS A 142 15.83 6.97 16.41
C HIS A 142 14.61 7.01 17.35
N PRO A 143 13.61 6.16 17.12
CA PRO A 143 12.50 6.04 18.04
C PRO A 143 12.98 5.46 19.38
N LEU A 144 12.36 5.88 20.48
CA LEU A 144 12.59 5.18 21.75
C LEU A 144 12.13 3.72 21.62
N PRO A 145 12.89 2.75 22.15
CA PRO A 145 12.52 1.35 22.10
C PRO A 145 11.10 1.09 22.63
N LEU A 146 10.37 0.18 22.01
CA LEU A 146 8.98 -0.12 22.33
C LEU A 146 8.77 -0.45 23.81
N ASN A 147 9.69 -1.17 24.44
CA ASN A 147 9.68 -1.50 25.88
C ASN A 147 10.07 -0.33 26.79
N LYS A 148 10.40 0.83 26.22
CA LYS A 148 10.71 2.06 26.98
C LYS A 148 9.58 3.07 26.97
N VAL A 149 8.53 2.81 26.23
CA VAL A 149 7.34 3.67 26.15
C VAL A 149 6.10 2.85 26.49
N SER A 150 5.34 3.29 27.47
CA SER A 150 4.04 2.70 27.81
C SER A 150 2.91 3.68 27.52
N ILE A 151 1.78 3.18 27.03
CA ILE A 151 0.54 3.97 26.95
C ILE A 151 -0.17 3.85 28.30
N ASP A 152 -0.54 5.01 28.86
CA ASP A 152 -1.12 5.13 30.19
C ASP A 152 -2.64 5.26 30.13
N GLY A 153 -3.30 4.93 31.22
CA GLY A 153 -4.74 5.12 31.44
C GLY A 153 -5.62 4.10 30.69
N LYS A 154 -6.92 4.36 30.74
CA LYS A 154 -7.94 3.59 30.02
C LYS A 154 -8.39 4.38 28.80
N ASN A 155 -8.10 3.90 27.62
CA ASN A 155 -8.49 4.48 26.35
C ASN A 155 -8.57 3.39 25.28
N ARG A 156 -9.01 3.73 24.07
CA ARG A 156 -9.13 2.76 22.98
C ARG A 156 -7.83 2.03 22.65
N LEU A 157 -6.70 2.72 22.72
CA LEU A 157 -5.41 2.12 22.40
C LEU A 157 -5.02 1.04 23.40
N THR A 158 -5.18 1.35 24.71
CA THR A 158 -4.93 0.34 25.77
C THR A 158 -5.92 -0.79 25.75
N HIS A 159 -7.21 -0.53 25.42
CA HIS A 159 -8.22 -1.55 25.28
C HIS A 159 -7.89 -2.52 24.14
N ASN A 160 -7.60 -2.00 22.93
CA ASN A 160 -7.25 -2.81 21.77
C ASN A 160 -5.97 -3.62 22.01
N ARG A 161 -4.94 -3.00 22.64
CA ARG A 161 -3.70 -3.69 23.03
C ARG A 161 -3.97 -4.86 23.99
N ASP A 162 -4.74 -4.62 25.03
CA ASP A 162 -4.99 -5.63 26.06
C ASP A 162 -5.87 -6.77 25.52
N LEU A 163 -6.81 -6.44 24.62
CA LEU A 163 -7.62 -7.41 23.89
C LEU A 163 -6.75 -8.32 23.00
N ASP A 164 -5.78 -7.74 22.30
CA ASP A 164 -4.85 -8.49 21.43
C ASP A 164 -3.90 -9.36 22.28
N ILE A 165 -3.34 -8.82 23.37
CA ILE A 165 -2.52 -9.60 24.31
C ILE A 165 -3.30 -10.79 24.85
N ASP A 166 -4.55 -10.58 25.28
CA ASP A 166 -5.39 -11.66 25.81
C ASP A 166 -5.66 -12.71 24.72
N HIS A 167 -5.92 -12.27 23.51
CA HIS A 167 -6.10 -13.17 22.39
C HIS A 167 -4.83 -14.00 22.09
N LEU A 168 -3.66 -13.36 21.97
CA LEU A 168 -2.38 -14.05 21.75
C LEU A 168 -2.10 -15.13 22.82
N LEU A 169 -2.53 -14.89 24.05
CA LEU A 169 -2.41 -15.85 25.16
C LEU A 169 -3.44 -16.99 25.11
N THR A 170 -4.46 -16.92 24.27
CA THR A 170 -5.41 -18.02 24.01
C THR A 170 -4.93 -18.95 22.90
N LEU A 171 -4.00 -18.50 22.04
CA LEU A 171 -3.47 -19.30 20.95
C LEU A 171 -2.57 -20.42 21.48
N ASP A 172 -2.75 -21.61 20.95
CA ASP A 172 -1.93 -22.76 21.33
C ASP A 172 -0.57 -22.70 20.62
N VAL A 173 0.50 -22.46 21.39
CA VAL A 173 1.87 -22.42 20.88
C VAL A 173 2.28 -23.75 20.20
N LYS A 174 1.70 -24.88 20.61
CA LYS A 174 1.98 -26.17 19.98
C LYS A 174 1.37 -26.26 18.59
N GLN A 175 0.21 -25.63 18.36
CA GLN A 175 -0.40 -25.52 17.04
C GLN A 175 0.49 -24.73 16.07
N GLN A 176 1.16 -23.66 16.56
CA GLN A 176 2.09 -22.88 15.77
C GLN A 176 3.34 -23.68 15.35
N LEU A 177 3.71 -24.66 16.18
CA LEU A 177 4.88 -25.51 15.99
C LEU A 177 4.61 -26.79 15.18
N TYR A 178 3.36 -27.13 14.91
CA TYR A 178 2.99 -28.38 14.24
C TYR A 178 3.75 -28.59 12.92
N ASN A 179 3.77 -27.59 12.03
CA ASN A 179 4.41 -27.71 10.73
C ASN A 179 5.94 -27.81 10.80
N TYR A 180 6.57 -27.19 11.80
CA TYR A 180 8.00 -27.38 12.02
C TYR A 180 8.30 -28.81 12.41
N ARG A 181 7.56 -29.37 13.37
CA ARG A 181 7.73 -30.75 13.80
C ARG A 181 7.44 -31.74 12.67
N ASP A 182 6.45 -31.43 11.81
CA ASP A 182 6.15 -32.22 10.61
C ASP A 182 7.30 -32.20 9.59
N THR A 183 7.81 -31.02 9.29
CA THR A 183 8.90 -30.85 8.33
C THR A 183 10.22 -31.47 8.78
N TYR A 184 10.50 -31.48 10.09
CA TYR A 184 11.74 -32.03 10.67
C TYR A 184 11.53 -33.41 11.30
N ASP A 185 10.45 -34.10 11.02
CA ASP A 185 10.13 -35.45 11.50
C ASP A 185 10.31 -35.58 13.03
N LEU A 186 9.75 -34.67 13.77
CA LEU A 186 9.67 -34.68 15.22
C LEU A 186 8.29 -35.23 15.67
N PRO A 187 8.19 -35.88 16.84
CA PRO A 187 6.92 -36.35 17.34
C PRO A 187 5.86 -35.25 17.39
N LYS A 188 4.69 -35.48 16.82
CA LYS A 188 3.54 -34.53 16.76
C LYS A 188 2.43 -34.86 17.72
N GLU A 189 2.59 -35.88 18.54
CA GLU A 189 1.59 -36.24 19.55
C GLU A 189 1.39 -35.09 20.53
N GLY A 190 0.16 -34.68 20.71
CA GLY A 190 -0.20 -33.55 21.57
C GLY A 190 0.03 -32.15 20.93
N TYR A 191 0.31 -32.10 19.62
CA TYR A 191 0.39 -30.85 18.83
C TYR A 191 -0.81 -30.78 17.89
N PRO A 192 -1.75 -29.84 18.12
CA PRO A 192 -2.89 -29.63 17.21
C PRO A 192 -2.40 -29.26 15.82
N VAL A 193 -3.11 -29.71 14.80
CA VAL A 193 -2.80 -29.39 13.39
C VAL A 193 -2.97 -27.88 13.19
N SER A 194 -2.00 -27.25 12.51
CA SER A 194 -2.10 -25.85 12.10
C SER A 194 -3.23 -25.65 11.09
N ASP A 195 -3.82 -24.47 11.09
CA ASP A 195 -4.96 -24.11 10.24
C ASP A 195 -4.67 -22.87 9.36
N GLY A 196 -5.69 -22.37 8.68
CA GLY A 196 -5.58 -21.20 7.82
C GLY A 196 -4.51 -21.36 6.74
N TRP A 197 -3.74 -20.32 6.52
CA TRP A 197 -2.61 -20.34 5.57
C TRP A 197 -1.43 -21.16 6.08
N ASP A 198 -1.39 -21.51 7.35
CA ASP A 198 -0.42 -22.45 7.92
C ASP A 198 -0.92 -23.91 7.93
N SER A 199 -2.08 -24.22 7.30
CA SER A 199 -2.51 -25.60 7.14
C SER A 199 -1.42 -26.46 6.47
N PRO A 200 -1.21 -27.72 6.88
CA PRO A 200 -0.14 -28.58 6.32
C PRO A 200 -0.16 -28.74 4.82
N THR A 201 -1.31 -28.52 4.20
CA THR A 201 -1.49 -28.62 2.74
C THR A 201 -1.21 -27.33 1.98
N THR A 202 -0.96 -26.20 2.67
CA THR A 202 -0.66 -24.93 2.03
C THR A 202 0.81 -24.81 1.68
N LYS A 203 1.09 -23.88 0.75
CA LYS A 203 2.45 -23.58 0.29
C LYS A 203 3.09 -22.41 1.05
N LEU A 204 2.37 -21.82 2.02
CA LEU A 204 2.81 -20.70 2.84
C LEU A 204 3.01 -21.05 4.32
N LYS A 205 2.94 -22.33 4.68
CA LYS A 205 3.12 -22.74 6.09
C LYS A 205 4.37 -22.14 6.72
N GLY A 206 4.20 -21.71 7.97
CA GLY A 206 5.24 -21.02 8.74
C GLY A 206 5.18 -19.51 8.65
N HIS A 207 4.37 -18.94 7.74
CA HIS A 207 4.21 -17.50 7.64
C HIS A 207 3.48 -16.93 8.88
N GLY A 208 2.36 -17.56 9.30
CA GLY A 208 1.62 -17.14 10.47
C GLY A 208 2.39 -17.36 11.77
N ALA A 209 3.13 -18.48 11.87
CA ALA A 209 4.04 -18.71 12.99
C ALA A 209 5.13 -17.62 13.10
N GLY A 210 5.63 -17.10 11.97
CA GLY A 210 6.57 -15.97 11.97
C GLY A 210 5.94 -14.67 12.49
N HIS A 211 4.72 -14.35 12.09
CA HIS A 211 3.96 -13.23 12.63
C HIS A 211 3.67 -13.40 14.13
N TYR A 212 3.34 -14.62 14.56
CA TYR A 212 3.13 -14.93 15.97
C TYR A 212 4.36 -14.61 16.82
N LEU A 213 5.58 -14.95 16.33
CA LEU A 213 6.83 -14.59 17.00
C LEU A 213 6.99 -13.07 17.15
N SER A 214 6.75 -12.29 16.09
CA SER A 214 6.79 -10.82 16.14
C SER A 214 5.76 -10.25 17.11
N ALA A 215 4.51 -10.73 17.02
CA ALA A 215 3.41 -10.29 17.88
C ALA A 215 3.69 -10.59 19.36
N LEU A 216 4.19 -11.79 19.68
CA LEU A 216 4.58 -12.14 21.05
C LEU A 216 5.69 -11.22 21.59
N ALA A 217 6.73 -10.91 20.78
CA ALA A 217 7.81 -10.02 21.19
C ALA A 217 7.32 -8.59 21.46
N MET A 218 6.46 -8.06 20.57
CA MET A 218 5.87 -6.73 20.72
C MET A 218 4.88 -6.67 21.89
N ALA A 219 4.05 -7.72 22.06
CA ALA A 219 3.15 -7.86 23.20
C ALA A 219 3.92 -7.93 24.51
N TYR A 220 5.00 -8.72 24.58
CA TYR A 220 5.89 -8.78 25.73
C TYR A 220 6.46 -7.39 26.11
N ALA A 221 6.93 -6.64 25.11
CA ALA A 221 7.48 -5.31 25.30
C ALA A 221 6.43 -4.28 25.80
N SER A 222 5.16 -4.42 25.36
CA SER A 222 4.09 -3.47 25.65
C SER A 222 3.22 -3.86 26.83
N CYS A 223 3.28 -5.12 27.29
CA CYS A 223 2.44 -5.64 28.36
C CYS A 223 2.82 -5.06 29.72
N GLN A 224 1.82 -4.49 30.42
CA GLN A 224 1.97 -3.94 31.77
C GLN A 224 1.64 -4.96 32.87
N ASP A 225 0.88 -6.00 32.55
CA ASP A 225 0.51 -7.08 33.48
C ASP A 225 1.68 -8.08 33.58
N THR A 226 2.22 -8.23 34.79
CA THR A 226 3.39 -9.09 35.05
C THR A 226 3.10 -10.59 34.84
N GLN A 227 1.86 -11.04 35.11
CA GLN A 227 1.48 -12.45 34.92
C GLN A 227 1.32 -12.76 33.43
N LYS A 228 0.63 -11.89 32.67
CA LYS A 228 0.50 -12.01 31.22
C LYS A 228 1.88 -11.95 30.56
N LYS A 229 2.74 -11.02 30.99
CA LYS A 229 4.11 -10.89 30.49
C LYS A 229 4.94 -12.16 30.70
N ALA A 230 4.81 -12.80 31.85
CA ALA A 230 5.48 -14.08 32.13
C ALA A 230 4.98 -15.20 31.21
N ARG A 231 3.67 -15.30 30.93
CA ARG A 231 3.08 -16.27 30.00
C ARG A 231 3.54 -16.02 28.55
N LEU A 232 3.59 -14.76 28.12
CA LEU A 232 4.15 -14.40 26.81
C LEU A 232 5.60 -14.86 26.68
N LEU A 233 6.43 -14.68 27.71
CA LEU A 233 7.81 -15.12 27.71
C LEU A 233 7.93 -16.66 27.64
N GLU A 234 7.03 -17.40 28.30
CA GLU A 234 6.98 -18.85 28.22
C GLU A 234 6.67 -19.34 26.79
N ASN A 235 5.68 -18.73 26.14
CA ASN A 235 5.37 -19.02 24.74
C ASN A 235 6.54 -18.69 23.82
N ILE A 236 7.18 -17.54 24.00
CA ILE A 236 8.39 -17.15 23.24
C ILE A 236 9.49 -18.17 23.43
N ARG A 237 9.78 -18.59 24.67
CA ARG A 237 10.81 -19.57 24.96
C ARG A 237 10.51 -20.91 24.28
N THR A 238 9.26 -21.38 24.37
CA THR A 238 8.82 -22.62 23.73
C THR A 238 9.05 -22.56 22.21
N MET A 239 8.63 -21.48 21.55
CA MET A 239 8.84 -21.31 20.11
C MET A 239 10.32 -21.33 19.75
N VAL A 240 11.16 -20.54 20.45
CA VAL A 240 12.59 -20.42 20.17
C VAL A 240 13.34 -21.73 20.40
N ASP A 241 13.02 -22.45 21.49
CA ASP A 241 13.68 -23.72 21.83
C ASP A 241 13.33 -24.82 20.81
N GLU A 242 12.07 -24.94 20.44
CA GLU A 242 11.61 -25.91 19.44
C GLU A 242 12.15 -25.60 18.02
N MET A 243 12.16 -24.33 17.61
CA MET A 243 12.73 -23.94 16.34
C MET A 243 14.24 -24.21 16.29
N ARG A 244 14.96 -23.98 17.40
CA ARG A 244 16.38 -24.33 17.45
C ARG A 244 16.60 -25.84 17.33
N ALA A 245 15.82 -26.65 18.02
CA ALA A 245 15.89 -28.10 17.90
C ALA A 245 15.62 -28.60 16.47
N CYS A 246 14.68 -27.98 15.76
CA CYS A 246 14.44 -28.25 14.34
C CYS A 246 15.67 -27.85 13.48
N GLN A 247 16.21 -26.64 13.70
CA GLN A 247 17.36 -26.12 12.92
C GLN A 247 18.58 -27.00 13.08
N GLU A 248 18.87 -27.52 14.29
CA GLU A 248 20.02 -28.36 14.57
C GLU A 248 19.99 -29.68 13.82
N LYS A 249 18.83 -30.17 13.37
CA LYS A 249 18.78 -31.35 12.50
C LYS A 249 19.44 -31.12 11.13
N THR A 250 19.58 -29.89 10.70
CA THR A 250 20.27 -29.54 9.44
C THR A 250 21.79 -29.46 9.58
N PHE A 251 22.34 -29.68 10.77
CA PHE A 251 23.77 -29.64 11.03
C PHE A 251 24.40 -31.02 10.70
N VAL A 252 24.41 -31.35 9.42
CA VAL A 252 24.94 -32.61 8.92
C VAL A 252 26.36 -32.42 8.46
N TRP A 253 27.27 -33.05 9.19
CA TRP A 253 28.70 -33.05 8.84
C TRP A 253 28.96 -34.01 7.67
N ASP A 254 29.79 -33.61 6.72
CA ASP A 254 30.23 -34.45 5.63
C ASP A 254 31.74 -34.67 5.74
N GLU A 255 32.17 -35.94 5.93
CA GLU A 255 33.56 -36.31 6.11
C GLU A 255 34.39 -36.04 4.84
N LYS A 256 33.79 -36.17 3.64
CA LYS A 256 34.48 -35.94 2.38
C LYS A 256 34.71 -34.46 2.11
N LEU A 257 33.76 -33.63 2.50
CA LEU A 257 33.86 -32.18 2.37
C LEU A 257 34.70 -31.56 3.50
N GLY A 258 34.86 -32.26 4.63
CA GLY A 258 35.49 -31.74 5.85
C GLY A 258 34.78 -30.55 6.47
N ARG A 259 33.46 -30.45 6.24
CA ARG A 259 32.58 -29.39 6.73
C ARG A 259 31.12 -29.83 6.76
N TYR A 260 30.25 -29.00 7.33
CA TYR A 260 28.82 -29.21 7.21
C TYR A 260 28.35 -29.05 5.76
N TRP A 261 27.28 -29.79 5.40
CA TRP A 261 26.52 -29.49 4.18
C TRP A 261 25.97 -28.10 4.29
N GLU A 262 26.24 -27.28 3.27
CA GLU A 262 25.80 -25.90 3.19
C GLU A 262 24.68 -25.72 2.13
N ALA A 263 24.01 -24.56 2.14
CA ALA A 263 22.98 -24.25 1.17
C ALA A 263 23.44 -24.38 -0.30
N ARG A 264 24.70 -24.07 -0.59
CA ARG A 264 25.32 -24.26 -1.94
C ARG A 264 25.43 -25.70 -2.39
N ASP A 265 25.34 -26.65 -1.48
CA ASP A 265 25.45 -28.09 -1.77
C ASP A 265 24.06 -28.74 -1.96
N LEU A 266 22.97 -27.95 -1.88
CA LEU A 266 21.60 -28.45 -2.14
C LEU A 266 21.51 -29.04 -3.56
N ALA A 267 20.65 -30.05 -3.72
CA ALA A 267 20.51 -30.80 -4.94
C ALA A 267 20.48 -29.93 -6.20
N PRO A 268 21.23 -30.33 -7.21
CA PRO A 268 21.09 -29.77 -8.54
C PRO A 268 19.69 -29.96 -9.08
N GLU A 269 19.28 -29.09 -9.99
CA GLU A 269 18.00 -29.18 -10.70
C GLU A 269 17.73 -30.60 -11.25
N ALA A 270 18.74 -31.24 -11.80
CA ALA A 270 18.61 -32.57 -12.40
C ALA A 270 18.06 -33.60 -11.40
N GLU A 271 18.58 -33.64 -10.16
CA GLU A 271 18.10 -34.57 -9.13
C GLU A 271 16.64 -34.33 -8.77
N LEU A 272 16.21 -33.06 -8.62
CA LEU A 272 14.81 -32.72 -8.33
C LEU A 272 13.89 -33.02 -9.50
N ARG A 273 14.39 -32.88 -10.74
CA ARG A 273 13.63 -33.19 -11.95
C ARG A 273 13.38 -34.70 -12.07
N GLU A 274 14.34 -35.54 -11.73
CA GLU A 274 14.20 -36.99 -11.73
C GLU A 274 13.21 -37.50 -10.67
N LEU A 275 13.07 -36.74 -9.56
CA LEU A 275 12.09 -37.03 -8.53
C LEU A 275 10.66 -36.61 -8.92
N LYS A 276 10.47 -35.84 -10.01
CA LYS A 276 9.17 -35.36 -10.48
C LYS A 276 8.21 -36.52 -10.71
N GLY A 277 7.04 -36.44 -10.07
CA GLY A 277 6.00 -37.50 -10.16
C GLY A 277 6.26 -38.72 -9.28
N ASN A 278 7.43 -38.80 -8.63
CA ASN A 278 7.73 -39.86 -7.66
C ASN A 278 7.68 -39.28 -6.23
N TRP A 279 6.47 -39.10 -5.71
CA TRP A 279 6.25 -38.51 -4.40
C TRP A 279 6.90 -39.28 -3.25
N LYS A 280 6.94 -40.60 -3.35
CA LYS A 280 7.60 -41.41 -2.32
C LYS A 280 9.10 -41.13 -2.28
N ALA A 281 9.79 -41.13 -3.43
CA ALA A 281 11.21 -40.80 -3.50
C ALA A 281 11.48 -39.35 -3.06
N PHE A 282 10.58 -38.40 -3.37
CA PHE A 282 10.71 -37.03 -2.92
C PHE A 282 10.51 -36.88 -1.40
N ASP A 283 9.59 -37.63 -0.81
CA ASP A 283 9.38 -37.66 0.64
C ASP A 283 10.55 -38.27 1.38
N GLU A 284 11.17 -39.33 0.83
CA GLU A 284 12.38 -39.90 1.36
C GLU A 284 13.57 -38.93 1.25
N TYR A 285 13.70 -38.24 0.12
CA TYR A 285 14.72 -37.23 -0.11
C TYR A 285 14.65 -36.09 0.90
N LYS A 286 13.46 -35.60 1.19
CA LYS A 286 13.22 -34.52 2.19
C LYS A 286 13.60 -34.94 3.62
N LYS A 287 13.63 -36.21 3.94
CA LYS A 287 14.00 -36.73 5.27
C LYS A 287 15.50 -36.79 5.52
N ASP A 288 16.33 -36.69 4.47
CA ASP A 288 17.77 -36.56 4.61
C ASP A 288 18.13 -35.07 4.77
N TYR A 289 18.33 -34.65 6.01
CA TYR A 289 18.49 -33.21 6.36
C TYR A 289 19.79 -32.59 5.84
N LYS A 290 20.74 -33.37 5.29
CA LYS A 290 21.84 -32.78 4.51
C LYS A 290 21.31 -31.93 3.34
N HIS A 291 20.19 -32.35 2.74
CA HIS A 291 19.53 -31.66 1.64
C HIS A 291 18.81 -30.36 2.05
N TYR A 292 18.88 -29.96 3.34
CA TYR A 292 18.42 -28.67 3.82
C TYR A 292 19.55 -27.63 3.86
N GLY A 293 20.80 -28.09 4.10
CA GLY A 293 21.96 -27.24 4.31
C GLY A 293 22.00 -26.61 5.71
N TYR A 294 23.22 -26.45 6.23
CA TYR A 294 23.48 -25.92 7.57
C TYR A 294 22.73 -24.61 7.84
N GLY A 295 21.98 -24.55 8.92
CA GLY A 295 21.32 -23.33 9.43
C GLY A 295 19.92 -23.08 8.88
N TYR A 296 19.40 -23.91 7.99
CA TYR A 296 18.04 -23.75 7.47
C TYR A 296 16.99 -23.94 8.57
N ILE A 297 16.04 -23.03 8.63
CA ILE A 297 14.83 -23.14 9.44
C ILE A 297 13.63 -22.57 8.70
N ASN A 298 12.64 -23.40 8.44
CA ASN A 298 11.33 -23.01 7.90
C ASN A 298 10.36 -24.16 8.12
N ALA A 299 9.08 -23.89 8.18
CA ALA A 299 8.03 -24.90 8.14
C ALA A 299 7.86 -25.55 6.74
N ILE A 300 8.56 -25.05 5.73
CA ILE A 300 8.62 -25.56 4.37
C ILE A 300 10.02 -26.19 4.12
N PRO A 301 10.14 -27.34 3.44
CA PRO A 301 11.42 -27.91 3.08
C PRO A 301 12.30 -26.99 2.21
N ALA A 302 13.62 -27.05 2.39
CA ALA A 302 14.57 -26.20 1.67
C ALA A 302 14.53 -26.38 0.13
N GLN A 303 14.08 -27.55 -0.33
CA GLN A 303 13.90 -27.84 -1.76
C GLN A 303 12.94 -26.87 -2.46
N HIS A 304 12.02 -26.24 -1.74
CA HIS A 304 11.16 -25.20 -2.32
C HIS A 304 11.96 -23.98 -2.81
N CYS A 305 13.04 -23.62 -2.12
CA CYS A 305 13.95 -22.57 -2.59
C CYS A 305 14.69 -22.97 -3.89
N VAL A 306 15.06 -24.24 -4.04
CA VAL A 306 15.66 -24.73 -5.29
C VAL A 306 14.64 -24.78 -6.43
N LEU A 307 13.41 -25.19 -6.14
CA LEU A 307 12.35 -25.25 -7.15
C LEU A 307 11.99 -23.85 -7.67
N ILE A 308 11.99 -22.81 -6.85
CA ILE A 308 11.74 -21.45 -7.32
C ILE A 308 12.90 -20.95 -8.21
N GLU A 309 14.13 -21.31 -7.93
CA GLU A 309 15.29 -21.02 -8.78
C GLU A 309 15.18 -21.67 -10.17
N MET A 310 14.42 -22.75 -10.27
CA MET A 310 14.08 -23.43 -11.50
C MET A 310 12.89 -22.82 -12.25
N TYR A 311 12.43 -21.64 -11.83
CA TYR A 311 11.23 -20.98 -12.35
C TYR A 311 9.96 -21.85 -12.23
N ARG A 312 9.89 -22.66 -11.19
CA ARG A 312 8.78 -23.57 -10.89
C ARG A 312 7.92 -22.98 -9.80
N ALA A 313 6.97 -22.17 -10.19
CA ALA A 313 6.10 -21.49 -9.25
C ALA A 313 4.64 -21.76 -9.57
N TYR A 314 3.79 -21.75 -8.56
CA TYR A 314 2.34 -21.84 -8.68
C TYR A 314 1.80 -23.04 -9.44
N ASN A 315 2.57 -24.07 -9.61
CA ASN A 315 2.06 -25.21 -10.31
C ASN A 315 1.71 -26.31 -9.28
N ASN A 316 0.54 -26.91 -9.45
CA ASN A 316 0.04 -27.95 -8.56
C ASN A 316 0.96 -29.16 -8.49
N GLU A 317 1.75 -29.42 -9.52
CA GLU A 317 2.70 -30.52 -9.57
C GLU A 317 3.95 -30.29 -8.73
N GLN A 318 4.29 -29.03 -8.43
CA GLN A 318 5.57 -28.69 -7.82
C GLN A 318 5.48 -28.08 -6.42
N TRP A 319 4.28 -27.78 -5.96
CA TRP A 319 4.00 -27.39 -4.57
C TRP A 319 4.80 -26.18 -4.06
N VAL A 320 5.17 -25.25 -4.95
CA VAL A 320 5.95 -24.08 -4.62
C VAL A 320 5.11 -22.82 -4.73
N TRP A 321 5.18 -21.95 -3.74
CA TRP A 321 4.67 -20.61 -3.81
C TRP A 321 5.83 -19.63 -3.53
N ALA A 322 5.88 -19.01 -2.35
CA ALA A 322 6.81 -17.95 -1.97
C ALA A 322 7.66 -18.39 -0.75
N PRO A 323 8.65 -19.29 -0.93
CA PRO A 323 9.42 -19.82 0.20
C PRO A 323 10.18 -18.74 0.97
N TYR A 324 10.72 -17.73 0.29
CA TYR A 324 11.44 -16.64 0.95
C TYR A 324 10.51 -15.69 1.71
N TYR A 325 9.24 -15.57 1.29
CA TYR A 325 8.24 -14.86 2.07
C TYR A 325 8.01 -15.49 3.44
N SER A 326 7.88 -16.83 3.51
CA SER A 326 7.77 -17.53 4.80
C SER A 326 9.04 -17.40 5.64
N VAL A 327 10.23 -17.53 5.03
CA VAL A 327 11.52 -17.30 5.72
C VAL A 327 11.60 -15.90 6.31
N HIS A 328 11.21 -14.88 5.53
CA HIS A 328 11.20 -13.50 5.99
C HIS A 328 10.41 -13.33 7.28
N LYS A 329 9.19 -13.90 7.35
CA LYS A 329 8.33 -13.75 8.54
C LYS A 329 8.98 -14.32 9.80
N GLN A 330 9.63 -15.47 9.66
CA GLN A 330 10.34 -16.11 10.77
C GLN A 330 11.59 -15.33 11.18
N LEU A 331 12.38 -14.85 10.22
CA LEU A 331 13.53 -14.00 10.51
C LEU A 331 13.11 -12.71 11.23
N ALA A 332 12.05 -12.04 10.76
CA ALA A 332 11.52 -10.83 11.39
C ALA A 332 11.13 -11.11 12.85
N GLY A 333 10.39 -12.20 13.11
CA GLY A 333 9.97 -12.58 14.44
C GLY A 333 11.13 -12.89 15.39
N LEU A 334 12.12 -13.64 14.91
CA LEU A 334 13.33 -13.94 15.70
C LEU A 334 14.16 -12.68 16.00
N ILE A 335 14.28 -11.77 15.04
CA ILE A 335 14.95 -10.47 15.22
C ILE A 335 14.20 -9.61 16.24
N ASP A 336 12.86 -9.59 16.19
CA ASP A 336 12.04 -8.83 17.16
C ASP A 336 12.19 -9.40 18.57
N ILE A 337 12.21 -10.73 18.73
CA ILE A 337 12.52 -11.37 20.02
C ILE A 337 13.89 -10.96 20.52
N ALA A 338 14.91 -11.02 19.66
CA ALA A 338 16.30 -10.68 20.04
C ALA A 338 16.43 -9.20 20.47
N ASN A 339 15.60 -8.31 19.96
CA ASN A 339 15.61 -6.87 20.28
C ASN A 339 14.74 -6.48 21.47
N LEU A 340 13.60 -7.15 21.70
CA LEU A 340 12.55 -6.68 22.58
C LEU A 340 12.44 -7.49 23.88
N VAL A 341 12.97 -8.71 23.92
CA VAL A 341 12.86 -9.60 25.08
C VAL A 341 14.02 -9.41 26.03
N ASP A 342 13.72 -9.14 27.30
CA ASP A 342 14.73 -8.88 28.34
C ASP A 342 15.49 -10.13 28.81
N ASP A 343 14.92 -11.36 28.58
CA ASP A 343 15.60 -12.61 28.86
C ASP A 343 16.76 -12.82 27.86
N LYS A 344 17.97 -12.62 28.35
CA LYS A 344 19.19 -12.66 27.53
C LYS A 344 19.43 -14.01 26.86
N ALA A 345 19.07 -15.11 27.52
CA ALA A 345 19.29 -16.44 26.96
C ALA A 345 18.37 -16.70 25.78
N VAL A 346 17.09 -16.34 25.91
CA VAL A 346 16.09 -16.44 24.84
C VAL A 346 16.45 -15.51 23.68
N ALA A 347 16.77 -14.26 23.97
CA ALA A 347 17.14 -13.26 22.96
C ALA A 347 18.40 -13.68 22.16
N GLN A 348 19.44 -14.19 22.83
CA GLN A 348 20.66 -14.67 22.18
C GLN A 348 20.38 -15.92 21.32
N LYS A 349 19.54 -16.83 21.80
CA LYS A 349 19.18 -18.04 21.03
C LYS A 349 18.38 -17.65 19.79
N ALA A 350 17.42 -16.74 19.88
CA ALA A 350 16.68 -16.21 18.73
C ALA A 350 17.60 -15.55 17.71
N LEU A 351 18.56 -14.73 18.16
CA LEU A 351 19.57 -14.13 17.29
C LEU A 351 20.44 -15.17 16.60
N LEU A 352 20.84 -16.23 17.30
CA LEU A 352 21.63 -17.31 16.73
C LEU A 352 20.86 -18.05 15.63
N ILE A 353 19.59 -18.38 15.87
CA ILE A 353 18.75 -19.04 14.86
C ILE A 353 18.61 -18.13 13.62
N ALA A 354 18.30 -16.86 13.81
CA ALA A 354 18.15 -15.89 12.74
C ALA A 354 19.47 -15.72 11.95
N LYS A 355 20.61 -15.65 12.63
CA LYS A 355 21.93 -15.52 12.02
C LYS A 355 22.27 -16.73 11.13
N ASP A 356 22.11 -17.93 11.66
CA ASP A 356 22.41 -19.16 10.90
C ASP A 356 21.52 -19.25 9.65
N MET A 357 20.22 -18.90 9.76
CA MET A 357 19.32 -18.85 8.61
C MET A 357 19.66 -17.73 7.61
N GLY A 358 20.04 -16.55 8.08
CA GLY A 358 20.46 -15.44 7.22
C GLY A 358 21.73 -15.78 6.44
N LEU A 359 22.70 -16.44 7.06
CA LEU A 359 23.92 -16.94 6.41
C LEU A 359 23.62 -18.08 5.45
N TRP A 360 22.61 -18.91 5.73
CA TRP A 360 22.10 -19.90 4.77
C TRP A 360 21.61 -19.21 3.48
N VAL A 361 20.82 -18.13 3.61
CA VAL A 361 20.34 -17.35 2.46
C VAL A 361 21.50 -16.77 1.67
N TRP A 362 22.49 -16.14 2.34
CA TRP A 362 23.69 -15.65 1.69
C TRP A 362 24.41 -16.75 0.93
N ASN A 363 24.69 -17.88 1.58
CA ASN A 363 25.42 -19.00 1.00
C ASN A 363 24.70 -19.55 -0.24
N ARG A 364 23.38 -19.70 -0.19
CA ARG A 364 22.60 -20.19 -1.32
C ARG A 364 22.66 -19.24 -2.52
N LEU A 365 22.29 -17.98 -2.30
CA LEU A 365 22.14 -17.02 -3.38
C LEU A 365 23.47 -16.42 -3.88
N HIS A 366 24.54 -16.55 -3.09
CA HIS A 366 25.88 -16.13 -3.49
C HIS A 366 26.54 -17.12 -4.45
N TYR A 367 26.40 -18.41 -4.18
CA TYR A 367 27.06 -19.45 -4.93
C TYR A 367 26.21 -20.07 -6.02
N ARG A 368 24.91 -20.14 -5.84
CA ARG A 368 23.98 -20.86 -6.70
C ARG A 368 22.85 -19.97 -7.18
N THR A 369 22.78 -19.77 -8.48
CA THR A 369 21.63 -19.18 -9.17
C THR A 369 21.46 -19.89 -10.51
N TYR A 370 20.23 -20.00 -10.97
CA TYR A 370 19.89 -20.68 -12.21
C TYR A 370 19.22 -19.70 -13.19
N VAL A 371 19.55 -19.85 -14.47
CA VAL A 371 18.91 -19.11 -15.55
C VAL A 371 18.20 -20.08 -16.45
N LYS A 372 16.98 -19.79 -16.79
CA LYS A 372 16.25 -20.49 -17.84
C LYS A 372 16.71 -19.96 -19.19
N ASN A 373 17.24 -20.86 -20.05
CA ASN A 373 17.66 -20.52 -21.39
C ASN A 373 17.10 -21.58 -22.33
N ASP A 374 16.26 -21.18 -23.31
CA ASP A 374 15.64 -22.05 -24.32
C ASP A 374 15.03 -23.37 -23.78
N GLY A 375 14.31 -23.28 -22.64
CA GLY A 375 13.71 -24.43 -21.96
C GLY A 375 14.68 -25.32 -21.19
N THR A 376 15.99 -25.03 -21.27
CA THR A 376 17.01 -25.62 -20.40
C THR A 376 17.32 -24.66 -19.24
N GLN A 377 18.02 -25.19 -18.23
CA GLN A 377 18.51 -24.37 -17.15
C GLN A 377 20.02 -24.50 -17.05
N GLU A 378 20.66 -23.38 -16.81
CA GLU A 378 22.08 -23.27 -16.64
C GLU A 378 22.42 -22.77 -15.25
N GLU A 379 23.27 -23.46 -14.52
CA GLU A 379 23.78 -22.95 -13.26
C GLU A 379 24.74 -21.80 -13.51
N ARG A 380 24.47 -20.67 -12.85
CA ARG A 380 25.33 -19.49 -12.89
C ARG A 380 25.65 -19.03 -11.49
N ARG A 381 26.92 -18.77 -11.25
CA ARG A 381 27.42 -18.30 -9.96
C ARG A 381 27.70 -16.81 -10.04
N LEU A 382 27.44 -16.11 -8.93
CA LEU A 382 27.81 -14.71 -8.76
C LEU A 382 27.21 -13.75 -9.83
N LYS A 383 26.10 -14.13 -10.48
CA LYS A 383 25.43 -13.30 -11.47
C LYS A 383 24.10 -12.74 -10.93
N PRO A 384 24.04 -11.45 -10.59
CA PRO A 384 22.82 -10.84 -10.02
C PRO A 384 21.58 -10.98 -10.90
N GLY A 385 21.73 -10.88 -12.23
CA GLY A 385 20.59 -10.93 -13.17
C GLY A 385 19.73 -12.17 -13.04
N ASN A 386 20.29 -13.31 -12.65
CA ASN A 386 19.53 -14.54 -12.45
C ASN A 386 18.54 -14.44 -11.29
N ARG A 387 18.95 -13.80 -10.21
CA ARG A 387 18.10 -13.56 -9.04
C ARG A 387 16.96 -12.62 -9.39
N TYR A 388 17.25 -11.57 -10.15
CA TYR A 388 16.24 -10.60 -10.60
C TYR A 388 15.15 -11.24 -11.45
N GLU A 389 15.49 -12.18 -12.31
CA GLU A 389 14.52 -12.93 -13.09
C GLU A 389 13.65 -13.82 -12.21
N MET A 390 14.19 -14.42 -11.15
CA MET A 390 13.40 -15.20 -10.18
C MET A 390 12.35 -14.34 -9.48
N TRP A 391 12.71 -13.10 -9.10
CA TRP A 391 11.78 -12.19 -8.42
C TRP A 391 10.74 -11.56 -9.34
N ASN A 392 10.89 -11.66 -10.65
CA ASN A 392 9.88 -11.19 -11.62
C ASN A 392 8.72 -12.20 -11.80
N MET A 393 8.79 -13.37 -11.21
CA MET A 393 7.66 -14.30 -11.19
C MET A 393 6.58 -13.75 -10.26
N TYR A 394 5.37 -13.52 -10.83
CA TYR A 394 4.23 -13.01 -10.05
C TYR A 394 3.98 -13.91 -8.82
N ILE A 395 3.69 -13.33 -7.68
CA ILE A 395 3.52 -13.93 -6.34
C ILE A 395 4.59 -14.97 -5.95
N ALA A 396 5.00 -15.86 -6.83
CA ALA A 396 6.08 -16.81 -6.54
C ALA A 396 7.42 -16.13 -6.32
N GLY A 397 7.62 -14.97 -6.93
CA GLY A 397 8.73 -14.06 -6.64
C GLY A 397 8.48 -13.19 -5.41
N GLU A 398 7.42 -13.41 -4.65
CA GLU A 398 7.16 -12.67 -3.42
C GLU A 398 8.22 -12.99 -2.38
N VAL A 399 8.97 -11.99 -2.02
CA VAL A 399 10.08 -12.09 -1.06
C VAL A 399 9.77 -11.39 0.27
N GLY A 400 8.65 -10.68 0.34
CA GLY A 400 8.27 -9.91 1.52
C GLY A 400 9.37 -8.92 1.93
N GLY A 401 9.67 -8.86 3.21
CA GLY A 401 10.73 -8.03 3.79
C GLY A 401 12.06 -8.77 3.98
N MET A 402 12.45 -9.67 3.09
CA MET A 402 13.74 -10.38 3.18
C MET A 402 14.92 -9.41 3.22
N GLU A 403 14.93 -8.40 2.35
CA GLU A 403 15.96 -7.36 2.30
C GLU A 403 16.04 -6.63 3.65
N GLU A 404 14.88 -6.18 4.20
CA GLU A 404 14.82 -5.53 5.52
C GLU A 404 15.35 -6.44 6.63
N SER A 405 14.91 -7.70 6.68
CA SER A 405 15.27 -8.63 7.75
C SER A 405 16.76 -8.93 7.75
N LEU A 406 17.37 -9.15 6.58
CA LEU A 406 18.82 -9.40 6.46
C LEU A 406 19.64 -8.14 6.78
N ALA A 407 19.20 -6.96 6.35
CA ALA A 407 19.86 -5.71 6.68
C ALA A 407 19.77 -5.42 8.20
N ARG A 408 18.61 -5.64 8.85
CA ARG A 408 18.44 -5.54 10.31
C ARG A 408 19.35 -6.51 11.05
N LEU A 409 19.40 -7.75 10.60
CA LEU A 409 20.24 -8.79 11.19
C LEU A 409 21.73 -8.45 11.09
N SER A 410 22.16 -7.86 9.96
CA SER A 410 23.54 -7.40 9.79
C SER A 410 23.97 -6.36 10.82
N GLU A 411 23.06 -5.52 11.29
CA GLU A 411 23.33 -4.51 12.33
C GLU A 411 23.53 -5.15 13.72
N MET A 412 22.98 -6.35 13.97
CA MET A 412 23.00 -7.04 15.26
C MET A 412 24.18 -8.01 15.42
N VAL A 413 24.75 -8.47 14.31
CA VAL A 413 25.85 -9.43 14.32
C VAL A 413 27.18 -8.71 14.53
N LYS A 414 28.03 -9.28 15.41
CA LYS A 414 29.32 -8.69 15.80
C LYS A 414 30.45 -9.07 14.86
N ASP A 415 30.45 -10.29 14.34
CA ASP A 415 31.48 -10.72 13.39
C ASP A 415 31.39 -9.92 12.11
N LYS A 416 32.54 -9.36 11.69
CA LYS A 416 32.59 -8.45 10.55
C LYS A 416 32.23 -9.15 9.24
N THR A 417 32.74 -10.36 9.06
CA THR A 417 32.51 -11.13 7.84
C THR A 417 31.06 -11.59 7.72
N GLU A 418 30.46 -12.08 8.81
CA GLU A 418 29.05 -12.45 8.85
C GLU A 418 28.15 -11.22 8.61
N LYS A 419 28.49 -10.09 9.22
CA LYS A 419 27.79 -8.80 9.01
C LYS A 419 27.81 -8.38 7.53
N GLU A 420 28.99 -8.42 6.89
CA GLU A 420 29.14 -8.06 5.46
C GLU A 420 28.34 -9.00 4.56
N ARG A 421 28.37 -10.32 4.84
CA ARG A 421 27.59 -11.33 4.10
C ARG A 421 26.08 -11.12 4.22
N LEU A 422 25.59 -10.82 5.41
CA LEU A 422 24.17 -10.54 5.64
C LEU A 422 23.71 -9.26 4.94
N LEU A 423 24.53 -8.21 4.98
CA LEU A 423 24.24 -6.97 4.27
C LEU A 423 24.29 -7.16 2.75
N GLU A 424 25.24 -7.92 2.24
CA GLU A 424 25.29 -8.30 0.82
C GLU A 424 24.06 -9.11 0.43
N ALA A 425 23.67 -10.10 1.25
CA ALA A 425 22.49 -10.93 0.98
C ALA A 425 21.18 -10.12 0.93
N SER A 426 21.08 -9.03 1.67
CA SER A 426 19.89 -8.16 1.58
C SER A 426 19.68 -7.64 0.16
N THR A 427 20.73 -7.24 -0.54
CA THR A 427 20.66 -6.73 -1.91
C THR A 427 20.38 -7.80 -2.97
N TYR A 428 20.41 -9.08 -2.60
CA TYR A 428 20.06 -10.17 -3.51
C TYR A 428 18.57 -10.21 -3.86
N PHE A 429 17.76 -9.50 -3.10
CA PHE A 429 16.32 -9.40 -3.29
C PHE A 429 15.88 -8.12 -4.02
N ASP A 430 16.82 -7.34 -4.53
CA ASP A 430 16.53 -6.16 -5.35
C ASP A 430 15.69 -6.54 -6.58
N SER A 431 14.74 -5.68 -6.92
CA SER A 431 13.94 -5.77 -8.15
C SER A 431 14.29 -4.58 -9.06
N PRO A 432 15.26 -4.70 -9.98
CA PRO A 432 15.68 -3.59 -10.83
C PRO A 432 14.54 -2.99 -11.64
N ALA A 433 13.62 -3.81 -12.15
CA ALA A 433 12.45 -3.34 -12.90
C ALA A 433 11.49 -2.44 -12.08
N PHE A 434 11.61 -2.48 -10.75
CA PHE A 434 10.87 -1.63 -9.83
C PHE A 434 11.75 -0.53 -9.23
N PHE A 435 12.96 -0.87 -8.84
CA PHE A 435 13.86 0.03 -8.12
C PHE A 435 14.51 1.09 -9.01
N GLU A 436 14.98 0.73 -10.21
CA GLU A 436 15.67 1.67 -11.09
C GLU A 436 14.77 2.85 -11.51
N PRO A 437 13.52 2.64 -11.98
CA PRO A 437 12.63 3.75 -12.26
C PRO A 437 12.35 4.59 -11.01
N LEU A 438 12.06 3.98 -9.87
CA LEU A 438 11.79 4.70 -8.61
C LEU A 438 12.99 5.55 -8.17
N SER A 439 14.22 5.07 -8.34
CA SER A 439 15.42 5.84 -7.99
C SER A 439 15.53 7.15 -8.76
N ARG A 440 14.97 7.19 -9.98
CA ARG A 440 14.89 8.36 -10.86
C ARG A 440 13.57 9.13 -10.75
N ASN A 441 12.77 8.86 -9.72
CA ASN A 441 11.45 9.44 -9.48
C ASN A 441 10.43 9.15 -10.60
N VAL A 442 10.61 8.05 -11.31
CA VAL A 442 9.64 7.53 -12.29
C VAL A 442 8.63 6.63 -11.59
N ASP A 443 7.34 6.79 -11.89
CA ASP A 443 6.26 6.09 -11.22
C ASP A 443 6.10 4.65 -11.70
N ALA A 444 6.88 3.76 -11.09
CA ALA A 444 6.78 2.31 -11.30
C ALA A 444 5.79 1.61 -10.35
N ILE A 445 5.01 2.37 -9.56
CA ILE A 445 4.07 1.83 -8.56
C ILE A 445 2.82 1.28 -9.23
N ARG A 446 2.34 1.96 -10.28
CA ARG A 446 1.09 1.65 -10.97
C ARG A 446 0.97 0.18 -11.36
N THR A 447 -0.20 -0.41 -11.13
CA THR A 447 -0.53 -1.80 -11.46
C THR A 447 0.30 -2.89 -10.75
N ARG A 448 1.09 -2.53 -9.75
CA ARG A 448 1.82 -3.49 -8.91
C ARG A 448 0.95 -4.00 -7.77
N HIS A 449 1.20 -5.22 -7.33
CA HIS A 449 0.61 -5.74 -6.10
C HIS A 449 1.14 -4.93 -4.91
N ALA A 450 0.23 -4.30 -4.15
CA ALA A 450 0.65 -3.29 -3.15
C ALA A 450 1.46 -3.91 -2.02
N ASN A 451 0.92 -4.92 -1.35
CA ASN A 451 1.58 -5.54 -0.21
C ASN A 451 2.87 -6.29 -0.57
N GLN A 452 2.96 -6.82 -1.79
CA GLN A 452 4.18 -7.48 -2.27
C GLN A 452 5.34 -6.49 -2.45
N HIS A 453 5.07 -5.24 -2.87
CA HIS A 453 6.09 -4.26 -3.24
C HIS A 453 6.44 -3.26 -2.14
N ILE A 454 5.51 -2.93 -1.22
CA ILE A 454 5.81 -1.99 -0.13
C ILE A 454 6.94 -2.51 0.80
N PRO A 455 6.98 -3.80 1.20
CA PRO A 455 8.05 -4.31 2.03
C PRO A 455 9.45 -4.26 1.39
N MET A 456 9.54 -4.32 0.04
CA MET A 456 10.80 -4.14 -0.67
C MET A 456 11.36 -2.73 -0.47
N ILE A 457 10.49 -1.72 -0.38
CA ILE A 457 10.89 -0.33 -0.15
C ILE A 457 11.40 -0.10 1.28
N THR A 458 10.77 -0.75 2.27
CA THR A 458 11.32 -0.73 3.64
C THR A 458 12.68 -1.42 3.72
N GLY A 459 12.85 -2.49 2.93
CA GLY A 459 14.12 -3.18 2.74
C GLY A 459 15.19 -2.27 2.17
N ALA A 460 14.91 -1.62 1.05
CA ALA A 460 15.83 -0.66 0.41
C ALA A 460 16.30 0.42 1.40
N LEU A 461 15.37 1.04 2.14
CA LEU A 461 15.74 2.06 3.13
C LEU A 461 16.61 1.48 4.26
N ARG A 462 16.37 0.23 4.66
CA ARG A 462 17.18 -0.40 5.70
C ARG A 462 18.58 -0.77 5.18
N ALA A 463 18.68 -1.29 3.95
CA ALA A 463 19.96 -1.56 3.31
C ALA A 463 20.83 -0.31 3.15
N TYR A 464 20.22 0.86 2.90
CA TYR A 464 20.90 2.15 2.84
C TYR A 464 21.75 2.43 4.08
N ARG A 465 21.28 2.07 5.26
CA ARG A 465 22.02 2.31 6.53
C ARG A 465 23.36 1.58 6.55
N GLY A 466 23.43 0.41 5.96
CA GLY A 466 24.63 -0.41 5.91
C GLY A 466 25.52 -0.13 4.71
N ASN A 467 24.96 -0.14 3.50
CA ASN A 467 25.70 -0.03 2.25
C ASN A 467 26.00 1.41 1.82
N LYS A 468 25.32 2.39 2.41
CA LYS A 468 25.50 3.84 2.17
C LYS A 468 25.27 4.29 0.73
N ASN A 469 24.62 3.46 -0.11
CA ASN A 469 24.35 3.78 -1.50
C ASN A 469 23.09 4.67 -1.61
N PRO A 470 23.21 5.95 -2.07
CA PRO A 470 22.10 6.88 -2.22
C PRO A 470 20.93 6.37 -3.06
N TYR A 471 21.19 5.42 -3.95
CA TYR A 471 20.20 4.73 -4.77
C TYR A 471 19.01 4.23 -3.93
N TYR A 472 19.28 3.53 -2.83
CA TYR A 472 18.26 2.96 -1.96
C TYR A 472 17.46 4.00 -1.18
N TYR A 473 18.10 5.09 -0.75
CA TYR A 473 17.38 6.19 -0.12
C TYR A 473 16.42 6.88 -1.09
N ASN A 474 16.89 7.14 -2.34
CA ASN A 474 16.07 7.77 -3.36
C ASN A 474 14.84 6.92 -3.70
N ILE A 475 14.99 5.59 -3.80
CA ILE A 475 13.86 4.67 -4.00
C ILE A 475 12.80 4.88 -2.91
N ALA A 476 13.20 4.82 -1.65
CA ALA A 476 12.28 4.91 -0.52
C ALA A 476 11.60 6.29 -0.42
N GLN A 477 12.37 7.37 -0.58
CA GLN A 477 11.85 8.74 -0.53
C GLN A 477 10.88 9.03 -1.67
N ASN A 478 11.26 8.65 -2.90
CA ASN A 478 10.43 8.88 -4.08
C ASN A 478 9.14 8.07 -4.01
N PHE A 479 9.23 6.80 -3.63
CA PHE A 479 8.05 5.95 -3.40
C PHE A 479 7.10 6.58 -2.39
N TRP A 480 7.59 6.96 -1.20
CA TRP A 480 6.77 7.56 -0.15
C TRP A 480 6.06 8.84 -0.64
N THR A 481 6.79 9.70 -1.35
CA THR A 481 6.23 10.95 -1.90
C THR A 481 5.12 10.69 -2.92
N MET A 482 5.33 9.70 -3.81
CA MET A 482 4.31 9.27 -4.77
C MET A 482 3.06 8.71 -4.06
N ILE A 483 3.25 7.90 -3.03
CA ILE A 483 2.12 7.39 -2.21
C ILE A 483 1.29 8.55 -1.67
N GLN A 484 1.93 9.55 -1.07
CA GLN A 484 1.22 10.69 -0.49
C GLN A 484 0.43 11.48 -1.51
N GLY A 485 0.99 11.71 -2.68
CA GLY A 485 0.38 12.54 -3.70
C GLY A 485 -0.58 11.83 -4.65
N ARG A 486 -0.40 10.52 -4.87
CA ARG A 486 -0.99 9.85 -6.02
C ARG A 486 -1.85 8.62 -5.70
N TYR A 487 -1.65 7.97 -4.53
CA TYR A 487 -2.22 6.64 -4.25
C TYR A 487 -2.98 6.51 -2.95
N ARG A 488 -2.72 7.40 -1.99
CA ARG A 488 -3.27 7.33 -0.64
C ARG A 488 -4.77 7.68 -0.60
N TYR A 489 -5.54 6.88 0.13
CA TYR A 489 -6.90 7.23 0.55
C TYR A 489 -6.89 8.17 1.78
N ALA A 490 -8.02 8.77 2.07
CA ALA A 490 -8.17 9.65 3.25
C ALA A 490 -7.80 8.95 4.56
N MET A 491 -8.08 7.65 4.67
CA MET A 491 -7.72 6.80 5.82
C MET A 491 -6.21 6.59 5.97
N GLY A 492 -5.45 6.78 4.91
CA GLY A 492 -4.01 6.51 4.85
C GLY A 492 -3.62 5.24 4.07
N GLY A 493 -4.53 4.29 3.88
CA GLY A 493 -4.28 3.08 3.11
C GLY A 493 -4.16 3.30 1.60
N VAL A 494 -3.78 2.25 0.88
CA VAL A 494 -3.56 2.26 -0.58
C VAL A 494 -4.03 0.96 -1.21
N GLY A 495 -4.22 1.00 -2.52
CA GLY A 495 -4.59 -0.17 -3.31
C GLY A 495 -6.09 -0.42 -3.37
N ASN A 496 -6.50 -1.28 -4.30
CA ASN A 496 -7.86 -1.78 -4.42
C ASN A 496 -7.84 -3.22 -4.93
N GLY A 497 -8.33 -4.16 -4.14
CA GLY A 497 -8.21 -5.58 -4.45
C GLY A 497 -6.73 -5.98 -4.60
N GLU A 498 -5.92 -5.64 -3.58
CA GLU A 498 -4.48 -5.92 -3.47
C GLU A 498 -3.56 -5.15 -4.44
N MET A 499 -4.10 -4.45 -5.42
CA MET A 499 -3.32 -3.81 -6.48
C MET A 499 -3.28 -2.29 -6.34
N PHE A 500 -2.11 -1.69 -6.54
CA PHE A 500 -2.06 -0.28 -6.90
C PHE A 500 -2.76 -0.08 -8.24
N ARG A 501 -3.60 0.94 -8.31
CA ARG A 501 -4.24 1.33 -9.57
C ARG A 501 -3.42 2.43 -10.26
N GLN A 502 -3.97 3.10 -11.25
CA GLN A 502 -3.29 4.24 -11.87
C GLN A 502 -3.17 5.40 -10.88
N PRO A 503 -2.14 6.24 -10.98
CA PRO A 503 -1.99 7.41 -10.14
C PRO A 503 -3.20 8.34 -10.27
N TYR A 504 -3.62 8.96 -9.16
CA TYR A 504 -4.75 9.87 -9.07
C TYR A 504 -6.12 9.27 -9.46
N THR A 505 -6.30 7.95 -9.27
CA THR A 505 -7.57 7.27 -9.59
C THR A 505 -8.24 6.63 -8.37
N GLN A 506 -7.93 7.08 -7.17
CA GLN A 506 -8.47 6.52 -5.93
C GLN A 506 -10.00 6.59 -5.90
N VAL A 507 -10.57 7.75 -6.27
CA VAL A 507 -12.02 7.96 -6.30
C VAL A 507 -12.66 7.13 -7.42
N LEU A 508 -12.06 7.12 -8.61
CA LEU A 508 -12.54 6.29 -9.72
C LEU A 508 -12.57 4.81 -9.33
N SER A 509 -11.60 4.32 -8.57
CA SER A 509 -11.55 2.92 -8.15
C SER A 509 -12.70 2.53 -7.22
N MET A 510 -13.27 3.47 -6.49
CA MET A 510 -14.47 3.26 -5.66
C MET A 510 -15.77 3.15 -6.47
N CYS A 511 -15.75 3.63 -7.73
CA CYS A 511 -16.91 3.59 -8.62
C CYS A 511 -16.86 2.43 -9.60
N THR A 512 -15.70 1.83 -9.82
CA THR A 512 -15.45 0.86 -10.88
C THR A 512 -14.88 -0.44 -10.34
N ASN A 513 -15.39 -0.92 -9.23
CA ASN A 513 -14.94 -2.22 -8.75
C ASN A 513 -15.27 -3.31 -9.77
N VAL A 514 -14.30 -4.19 -9.98
CA VAL A 514 -14.37 -5.23 -11.00
C VAL A 514 -14.72 -6.52 -10.29
N THR A 515 -15.90 -7.04 -10.56
CA THR A 515 -16.27 -8.38 -10.13
C THR A 515 -15.36 -9.44 -10.77
N GLY A 516 -15.18 -10.58 -10.09
CA GLY A 516 -14.31 -11.65 -10.56
C GLY A 516 -14.69 -12.27 -11.92
N ASP A 517 -15.90 -11.99 -12.43
CA ASP A 517 -16.36 -12.38 -13.76
C ASP A 517 -16.02 -11.33 -14.86
N GLY A 518 -15.26 -10.32 -14.51
CA GLY A 518 -14.84 -9.29 -15.45
C GLY A 518 -15.91 -8.26 -15.80
N ARG A 519 -17.10 -8.33 -15.21
CA ARG A 519 -18.14 -7.34 -15.42
C ARG A 519 -17.86 -6.12 -14.57
N ARG A 520 -18.07 -4.96 -15.14
CA ARG A 520 -18.07 -3.71 -14.37
C ARG A 520 -19.35 -3.66 -13.56
N ASN A 521 -19.21 -3.73 -12.27
CA ASN A 521 -20.27 -3.29 -11.40
C ASN A 521 -20.16 -1.77 -11.23
N MET A 522 -21.08 -1.06 -11.81
CA MET A 522 -21.25 0.37 -11.61
C MET A 522 -21.99 0.68 -10.29
N TYR A 523 -22.27 -0.35 -9.52
CA TYR A 523 -22.73 -0.16 -8.16
C TYR A 523 -21.60 0.43 -7.32
N PRO A 524 -21.90 1.33 -6.40
CA PRO A 524 -20.93 1.86 -5.48
C PRO A 524 -20.43 0.73 -4.58
N GLU A 525 -19.39 0.07 -5.01
CA GLU A 525 -18.67 -0.88 -4.16
C GLU A 525 -17.51 -0.15 -3.50
N PRO A 526 -17.36 -0.31 -2.19
CA PRO A 526 -16.23 0.29 -1.50
C PRO A 526 -14.91 -0.26 -2.08
N THR A 527 -13.92 0.61 -2.19
CA THR A 527 -12.55 0.16 -2.39
C THR A 527 -12.13 -0.70 -1.22
N ILE A 528 -11.50 -1.81 -1.52
CA ILE A 528 -10.94 -2.72 -0.52
C ILE A 528 -9.42 -2.65 -0.58
N ASN A 529 -8.81 -2.19 0.51
CA ASN A 529 -7.36 -2.06 0.62
C ASN A 529 -6.82 -2.87 1.81
N GLU A 530 -5.66 -3.50 1.61
CA GLU A 530 -5.10 -4.41 2.62
C GLU A 530 -4.60 -3.68 3.86
N THR A 531 -4.92 -4.21 5.03
CA THR A 531 -4.38 -3.72 6.31
C THR A 531 -2.86 -3.88 6.39
N CYS A 532 -2.28 -4.88 5.73
CA CYS A 532 -0.83 -5.05 5.60
C CYS A 532 -0.15 -3.86 4.92
N CYS A 533 -0.80 -3.25 3.92
CA CYS A 533 -0.27 -2.05 3.26
C CYS A 533 -0.15 -0.87 4.25
N ALA A 534 -1.16 -0.67 5.08
CA ALA A 534 -1.15 0.35 6.14
C ALA A 534 -0.02 0.11 7.15
N TYR A 535 0.16 -1.14 7.58
CA TYR A 535 1.25 -1.57 8.46
C TYR A 535 2.63 -1.23 7.88
N ASN A 536 2.90 -1.64 6.64
CA ASN A 536 4.20 -1.45 6.01
C ASN A 536 4.49 0.02 5.66
N LEU A 537 3.47 0.79 5.27
CA LEU A 537 3.62 2.23 5.00
C LEU A 537 3.85 3.03 6.30
N ALA A 538 3.20 2.66 7.40
CA ALA A 538 3.49 3.24 8.72
C ALA A 538 4.96 2.98 9.11
N LYS A 539 5.45 1.76 8.92
CA LYS A 539 6.85 1.40 9.16
C LYS A 539 7.81 2.21 8.29
N LEU A 540 7.55 2.31 6.98
CA LEU A 540 8.35 3.13 6.07
C LEU A 540 8.41 4.59 6.49
N SER A 541 7.26 5.16 6.88
CA SER A 541 7.17 6.56 7.31
C SER A 541 7.98 6.82 8.58
N LYS A 542 7.87 5.93 9.57
CA LYS A 542 8.68 5.95 10.80
C LYS A 542 10.18 5.88 10.49
N ASP A 543 10.60 5.00 9.59
CA ASP A 543 12.01 4.80 9.26
C ASP A 543 12.59 5.97 8.45
N LEU A 544 11.82 6.58 7.54
CA LEU A 544 12.21 7.83 6.84
C LEU A 544 12.34 8.99 7.81
N ASN A 545 11.46 9.09 8.81
CA ASN A 545 11.54 10.10 9.86
C ASN A 545 12.88 10.05 10.63
N CYS A 546 13.51 8.87 10.74
CA CYS A 546 14.82 8.76 11.41
C CYS A 546 15.92 9.57 10.70
N PHE A 547 15.82 9.76 9.39
CA PHE A 547 16.79 10.51 8.59
C PHE A 547 16.49 12.00 8.51
N ARG A 548 15.21 12.37 8.56
CA ARG A 548 14.74 13.77 8.52
C ARG A 548 13.69 14.03 9.59
N PRO A 549 14.06 13.96 10.89
CA PRO A 549 13.09 14.07 11.98
C PRO A 549 12.43 15.44 12.11
N ASP A 550 12.93 16.47 11.43
CA ASP A 550 12.33 17.80 11.37
C ASP A 550 11.27 17.96 10.26
N ASP A 551 11.14 16.96 9.36
CA ASP A 551 10.05 16.90 8.38
C ASP A 551 8.82 16.23 9.03
N ALA A 552 7.90 17.05 9.49
CA ALA A 552 6.68 16.57 10.16
C ALA A 552 5.77 15.76 9.22
N GLY A 553 5.95 15.83 7.91
CA GLY A 553 5.12 15.13 6.92
C GLY A 553 5.10 13.62 7.13
N TYR A 554 6.22 13.02 7.53
CA TYR A 554 6.28 11.59 7.84
C TYR A 554 5.38 11.21 9.01
N MET A 555 5.39 12.01 10.06
CA MET A 555 4.60 11.74 11.26
C MET A 555 3.15 12.20 11.13
N ASP A 556 2.86 13.19 10.27
CA ASP A 556 1.49 13.54 9.86
C ASP A 556 0.81 12.35 9.16
N TYR A 557 1.54 11.64 8.27
CA TYR A 557 1.04 10.44 7.63
C TYR A 557 0.92 9.27 8.61
N TYR A 558 1.92 9.06 9.48
CA TYR A 558 1.91 8.00 10.47
C TYR A 558 0.68 8.12 11.40
N GLU A 559 0.43 9.33 11.91
CA GLU A 559 -0.75 9.63 12.73
C GLU A 559 -2.05 9.32 11.97
N ARG A 560 -2.16 9.76 10.72
CA ARG A 560 -3.33 9.54 9.87
C ARG A 560 -3.66 8.06 9.74
N VAL A 561 -2.70 7.24 9.32
CA VAL A 561 -2.93 5.81 9.08
C VAL A 561 -3.16 5.04 10.38
N LEU A 562 -2.45 5.42 11.44
CA LEU A 562 -2.59 4.82 12.77
C LEU A 562 -3.98 5.08 13.35
N TYR A 563 -4.41 6.36 13.41
CA TYR A 563 -5.65 6.75 14.09
C TYR A 563 -6.92 6.32 13.34
N ASN A 564 -6.83 6.20 12.02
CA ASN A 564 -8.00 5.90 11.20
C ASN A 564 -8.05 4.42 10.77
N GLN A 565 -7.10 3.96 9.96
CA GLN A 565 -7.17 2.60 9.45
C GLN A 565 -6.72 1.54 10.47
N ILE A 566 -5.56 1.73 11.11
CA ILE A 566 -5.01 0.70 12.02
C ILE A 566 -5.89 0.56 13.26
N VAL A 567 -6.23 1.65 13.96
CA VAL A 567 -7.13 1.60 15.13
C VAL A 567 -8.50 1.06 14.76
N GLY A 568 -9.00 1.40 13.56
CA GLY A 568 -10.29 0.93 13.05
C GLY A 568 -10.30 -0.51 12.53
N SER A 569 -9.14 -1.19 12.44
CA SER A 569 -9.02 -2.52 11.83
C SER A 569 -9.20 -3.69 12.81
N VAL A 570 -9.41 -3.43 14.09
CA VAL A 570 -9.71 -4.46 15.09
C VAL A 570 -11.12 -4.28 15.65
N ASN A 571 -11.85 -5.38 15.80
CA ASN A 571 -13.13 -5.39 16.48
C ASN A 571 -12.90 -5.22 18.00
N PRO A 572 -13.41 -4.15 18.61
CA PRO A 572 -13.13 -3.86 20.02
C PRO A 572 -13.94 -4.70 21.02
N GLN A 573 -14.91 -5.49 20.56
CA GLN A 573 -15.73 -6.33 21.42
C GLN A 573 -15.18 -7.76 21.57
N GLN A 574 -14.66 -8.29 20.47
CA GLN A 574 -14.03 -9.60 20.40
C GLN A 574 -12.90 -9.52 19.38
N TYR A 575 -11.71 -9.99 19.75
CA TYR A 575 -10.57 -9.91 18.85
C TYR A 575 -10.87 -10.57 17.50
N ALA A 576 -10.83 -9.76 16.47
CA ALA A 576 -10.85 -10.12 15.07
C ALA A 576 -10.35 -8.92 14.27
N THR A 577 -9.58 -9.14 13.22
CA THR A 577 -9.05 -8.07 12.39
C THR A 577 -9.64 -8.11 10.99
N VAL A 578 -9.35 -7.07 10.21
CA VAL A 578 -9.82 -6.92 8.83
C VAL A 578 -8.68 -7.23 7.87
N TYR A 579 -8.92 -8.12 6.90
CA TYR A 579 -7.99 -8.30 5.78
C TYR A 579 -8.08 -7.12 4.82
N GLN A 580 -9.23 -6.96 4.18
CA GLN A 580 -9.51 -5.90 3.21
C GLN A 580 -10.32 -4.79 3.89
N TYR A 581 -9.67 -3.69 4.21
CA TYR A 581 -10.32 -2.53 4.81
C TYR A 581 -11.12 -1.77 3.76
N ALA A 582 -12.44 -1.75 3.89
CA ALA A 582 -13.31 -1.12 2.93
C ALA A 582 -13.38 0.41 3.14
N VAL A 583 -13.26 1.17 2.06
CA VAL A 583 -13.33 2.65 2.05
C VAL A 583 -14.19 3.11 0.88
N GLY A 584 -15.02 4.10 1.08
CA GLY A 584 -15.89 4.64 0.02
C GLY A 584 -17.31 4.80 0.48
N LEU A 585 -18.24 4.22 -0.25
CA LEU A 585 -19.67 4.23 0.05
C LEU A 585 -20.11 2.84 0.54
N ASN A 586 -21.00 2.77 1.54
CA ASN A 586 -21.50 1.51 2.09
C ASN A 586 -20.41 0.53 2.54
N ALA A 587 -19.29 1.05 2.97
CA ALA A 587 -18.15 0.27 3.41
C ALA A 587 -18.45 -0.48 4.71
N SER A 588 -18.13 -1.78 4.74
CA SER A 588 -18.29 -2.60 5.93
C SER A 588 -16.99 -3.31 6.26
N LYS A 589 -16.72 -3.50 7.54
CA LYS A 589 -15.51 -4.17 8.03
C LYS A 589 -15.77 -5.67 8.11
N PRO A 590 -15.21 -6.50 7.21
CA PRO A 590 -15.38 -7.94 7.23
C PRO A 590 -14.43 -8.55 8.28
N TRP A 591 -14.90 -8.65 9.52
CA TRP A 591 -14.14 -9.28 10.59
C TRP A 591 -13.93 -10.77 10.31
N GLY A 592 -12.75 -11.31 10.53
CA GLY A 592 -12.52 -12.73 10.29
C GLY A 592 -11.06 -13.19 10.37
N ASN A 593 -10.12 -12.30 10.62
CA ASN A 593 -8.71 -12.67 10.79
C ASN A 593 -8.37 -12.78 12.28
N GLU A 594 -8.95 -13.81 12.93
CA GLU A 594 -8.80 -14.01 14.37
C GLU A 594 -7.42 -14.49 14.78
N THR A 595 -6.68 -15.12 13.86
CA THR A 595 -5.35 -15.66 14.15
C THR A 595 -4.30 -15.21 13.15
N PRO A 596 -3.00 -15.19 13.52
CA PRO A 596 -1.91 -14.90 12.59
C PRO A 596 -1.84 -15.87 11.39
N GLN A 597 -2.40 -17.09 11.56
CA GLN A 597 -2.44 -18.12 10.53
C GLN A 597 -3.53 -17.88 9.49
N SER A 598 -4.54 -17.07 9.79
CA SER A 598 -5.69 -16.85 8.91
C SER A 598 -5.27 -16.28 7.57
N THR A 599 -4.51 -15.17 7.60
CA THR A 599 -4.01 -14.46 6.41
C THR A 599 -2.77 -13.62 6.78
N CYS A 600 -2.11 -12.99 5.78
CA CYS A 600 -1.07 -12.00 6.05
C CYS A 600 -1.56 -10.85 6.94
N CYS A 601 -2.80 -10.40 6.73
CA CYS A 601 -3.41 -9.33 7.53
C CYS A 601 -3.86 -9.80 8.93
N GLY A 602 -4.14 -11.08 9.13
CA GLY A 602 -4.27 -11.68 10.46
C GLY A 602 -2.96 -11.56 11.24
N GLY A 603 -1.84 -11.84 10.58
CA GLY A 603 -0.50 -11.69 11.14
C GLY A 603 -0.15 -10.24 11.48
N THR A 604 -0.24 -9.32 10.53
CA THR A 604 0.04 -7.90 10.80
C THR A 604 -0.97 -7.27 11.77
N GLY A 605 -2.19 -7.79 11.82
CA GLY A 605 -3.20 -7.42 12.80
C GLY A 605 -2.73 -7.68 14.22
N SER A 606 -2.22 -8.88 14.49
CA SER A 606 -1.67 -9.25 15.81
C SER A 606 -0.42 -8.42 16.21
N GLU A 607 0.28 -7.83 15.25
CA GLU A 607 1.41 -6.94 15.52
C GLU A 607 0.98 -5.48 15.72
N ASN A 608 -0.03 -5.02 14.98
CA ASN A 608 -0.44 -3.63 14.94
C ASN A 608 -0.89 -3.10 16.30
N HIS A 609 -1.68 -3.91 17.01
CA HIS A 609 -2.40 -3.44 18.20
C HIS A 609 -1.56 -3.48 19.47
N VAL A 610 -0.39 -4.12 19.43
CA VAL A 610 0.55 -4.19 20.57
C VAL A 610 1.72 -3.21 20.46
N LYS A 611 1.73 -2.29 19.49
CA LYS A 611 2.86 -1.37 19.26
C LYS A 611 2.48 0.09 18.96
N TYR A 612 1.31 0.55 19.32
CA TYR A 612 0.82 1.90 19.03
C TYR A 612 1.78 3.03 19.41
N GLN A 613 2.62 2.83 20.44
CA GLN A 613 3.57 3.81 20.98
C GLN A 613 4.93 3.82 20.26
N GLU A 614 5.17 2.94 19.28
CA GLU A 614 6.51 2.74 18.68
C GLU A 614 7.11 3.99 18.02
N ALA A 615 6.29 4.96 17.63
CA ALA A 615 6.70 6.18 16.95
C ALA A 615 6.30 7.46 17.74
N ALA A 616 5.98 7.34 19.03
CA ALA A 616 5.56 8.49 19.83
C ALA A 616 6.70 9.48 20.08
N TYR A 617 7.92 8.98 20.27
CA TYR A 617 9.10 9.79 20.59
C TYR A 617 10.30 9.35 19.76
N PHE A 618 10.98 10.34 19.18
CA PHE A 618 12.30 10.14 18.57
C PHE A 618 13.34 10.90 19.35
N VAL A 619 14.55 10.37 19.43
CA VAL A 619 15.64 10.96 20.19
C VAL A 619 16.97 10.87 19.47
N ASN A 620 17.87 11.79 19.82
CA ASN A 620 19.30 11.68 19.60
C ASN A 620 20.03 12.26 20.82
N ASN A 621 21.37 12.39 20.77
CA ASN A 621 22.14 12.89 21.91
C ASN A 621 21.75 14.30 22.39
N GLN A 622 20.97 15.07 21.63
CA GLN A 622 20.70 16.49 21.93
C GLN A 622 19.22 16.83 21.97
N THR A 623 18.37 16.09 21.29
CA THR A 623 16.99 16.47 21.04
C THR A 623 16.04 15.31 21.29
N MET A 624 14.86 15.62 21.82
CA MET A 624 13.69 14.76 21.85
C MET A 624 12.63 15.37 20.94
N TRP A 625 12.13 14.60 19.97
CA TRP A 625 10.95 14.94 19.18
C TRP A 625 9.73 14.22 19.77
N VAL A 626 8.72 14.98 20.16
CA VAL A 626 7.40 14.47 20.52
C VAL A 626 6.59 14.41 19.23
N ALA A 627 6.53 13.22 18.63
CA ALA A 627 5.97 13.01 17.30
C ALA A 627 4.48 12.68 17.34
N LEU A 628 3.99 11.97 18.37
CA LEU A 628 2.58 11.68 18.60
C LEU A 628 2.16 12.12 20.01
N TYR A 629 0.93 12.63 20.11
CA TYR A 629 0.35 13.02 21.38
C TYR A 629 -0.52 11.88 21.93
N LEU A 630 0.12 11.03 22.75
CA LEU A 630 -0.47 9.86 23.38
C LEU A 630 -0.33 9.94 24.89
N PRO A 631 -1.35 9.55 25.69
CA PRO A 631 -1.15 9.43 27.14
C PRO A 631 -0.11 8.34 27.39
N SER A 632 1.10 8.75 27.81
CA SER A 632 2.24 7.82 27.82
C SER A 632 3.33 8.22 28.80
N THR A 633 4.09 7.20 29.22
CA THR A 633 5.30 7.34 30.00
C THR A 633 6.48 6.79 29.21
N ALA A 634 7.52 7.60 28.99
CA ALA A 634 8.67 7.28 28.16
C ALA A 634 9.97 7.37 28.97
N GLN A 635 10.78 6.31 28.95
CA GLN A 635 12.09 6.26 29.59
C GLN A 635 13.19 6.50 28.55
N TRP A 636 13.95 7.57 28.75
CA TRP A 636 15.13 7.89 27.94
C TRP A 636 16.41 7.65 28.73
N ASP A 637 17.00 6.47 28.53
CA ASP A 637 18.09 5.94 29.35
C ASP A 637 19.37 6.78 29.23
N GLU A 638 19.73 7.24 28.00
CA GLU A 638 20.93 8.03 27.76
C GLU A 638 20.91 9.37 28.47
N LYS A 639 19.73 9.94 28.70
CA LYS A 639 19.53 11.18 29.48
C LYS A 639 19.16 10.93 30.93
N LYS A 640 18.89 9.68 31.29
CA LYS A 640 18.47 9.28 32.64
C LYS A 640 17.22 10.05 33.11
N VAL A 641 16.27 10.23 32.19
CA VAL A 641 14.99 10.92 32.45
C VAL A 641 13.81 10.00 32.12
N VAL A 642 12.74 10.21 32.87
CA VAL A 642 11.42 9.66 32.51
C VAL A 642 10.51 10.84 32.19
N VAL A 643 9.95 10.83 31.02
CA VAL A 643 9.01 11.82 30.49
C VAL A 643 7.62 11.22 30.54
N LYS A 644 6.66 12.00 31.05
CA LYS A 644 5.25 11.64 31.06
C LYS A 644 4.47 12.63 30.23
N GLN A 645 3.63 12.11 29.33
CA GLN A 645 2.69 12.86 28.55
C GLN A 645 1.28 12.57 29.05
N GLU A 646 0.62 13.58 29.60
CA GLU A 646 -0.73 13.52 30.13
C GLU A 646 -1.69 14.17 29.16
N CYS A 647 -2.54 13.36 28.56
CA CYS A 647 -3.59 13.78 27.61
C CYS A 647 -4.69 12.72 27.56
N GLU A 648 -5.81 13.09 26.98
CA GLU A 648 -6.81 12.15 26.50
C GLU A 648 -6.47 11.71 25.08
N TRP A 649 -6.95 10.58 24.65
CA TRP A 649 -6.80 10.14 23.26
C TRP A 649 -8.17 10.10 22.56
N PRO A 650 -8.27 10.68 21.35
CA PRO A 650 -7.32 11.55 20.64
C PRO A 650 -7.19 12.93 21.28
N ALA A 651 -5.97 13.52 21.20
CA ALA A 651 -5.57 14.64 22.04
C ALA A 651 -5.75 16.02 21.40
N GLU A 652 -6.53 16.91 22.05
CA GLU A 652 -6.56 18.35 21.77
C GLU A 652 -5.63 19.16 22.68
N LYS A 653 -5.18 18.53 23.77
CA LYS A 653 -4.25 19.12 24.73
C LYS A 653 -3.31 18.02 25.23
N SER A 654 -2.08 18.39 25.50
CA SER A 654 -1.11 17.48 26.09
C SER A 654 -0.24 18.24 27.09
N THR A 655 -0.06 17.65 28.28
CA THR A 655 0.89 18.17 29.30
C THR A 655 2.06 17.21 29.40
N ILE A 656 3.26 17.70 29.16
CA ILE A 656 4.49 16.91 29.17
C ILE A 656 5.33 17.32 30.37
N ARG A 657 5.75 16.35 31.17
CA ARG A 657 6.53 16.56 32.41
C ARG A 657 7.71 15.61 32.45
N ILE A 658 8.80 16.08 33.07
CA ILE A 658 9.84 15.19 33.55
C ILE A 658 9.42 14.67 34.93
N VAL A 659 9.08 13.38 35.00
CA VAL A 659 8.63 12.77 36.27
C VAL A 659 9.76 12.14 37.09
N LYS A 660 10.92 11.87 36.44
CA LYS A 660 12.10 11.33 37.11
C LYS A 660 13.36 11.81 36.40
N GLY A 661 14.39 12.14 37.19
CA GLY A 661 15.71 12.50 36.68
C GLY A 661 15.85 13.98 36.32
N LYS A 662 16.95 14.28 35.64
CA LYS A 662 17.31 15.62 35.11
C LYS A 662 18.20 15.39 33.88
N GLY A 663 18.03 16.19 32.83
CA GLY A 663 18.81 16.09 31.61
C GLY A 663 19.00 17.42 30.92
N LYS A 664 19.93 17.51 29.97
CA LYS A 664 20.11 18.68 29.09
C LYS A 664 19.84 18.28 27.66
N PHE A 665 18.78 18.83 27.08
CA PHE A 665 18.34 18.56 25.69
C PHE A 665 17.38 19.63 25.19
N SER A 666 17.17 19.73 23.86
CA SER A 666 16.08 20.47 23.26
C SER A 666 14.87 19.56 23.10
N MET A 667 13.67 20.14 23.09
CA MET A 667 12.43 19.40 22.86
C MET A 667 11.72 19.99 21.64
N LYS A 668 11.42 19.17 20.66
CA LYS A 668 10.65 19.53 19.47
C LYS A 668 9.27 18.88 19.52
N LEU A 669 8.25 19.70 19.40
CA LEU A 669 6.84 19.33 19.53
C LEU A 669 6.19 19.42 18.16
N ARG A 670 5.66 18.32 17.63
CA ARG A 670 5.05 18.34 16.31
C ARG A 670 3.85 19.30 16.29
N VAL A 671 3.79 20.16 15.28
CA VAL A 671 2.63 20.96 14.93
C VAL A 671 1.90 20.20 13.81
N PRO A 672 0.81 19.47 14.13
CA PRO A 672 0.15 18.63 13.12
C PRO A 672 -0.34 19.46 11.93
N TYR A 673 -0.37 18.86 10.73
CA TYR A 673 -0.79 19.57 9.51
C TYR A 673 -2.21 20.15 9.60
N TRP A 674 -3.08 19.51 10.38
CA TRP A 674 -4.47 19.91 10.61
C TRP A 674 -4.64 20.98 11.69
N ALA A 675 -3.62 21.26 12.50
CA ALA A 675 -3.66 22.24 13.57
C ALA A 675 -3.45 23.67 13.01
N THR A 676 -4.36 24.11 12.14
CA THR A 676 -4.26 25.36 11.38
C THR A 676 -4.58 26.60 12.20
N GLU A 677 -5.27 26.45 13.33
CA GLU A 677 -5.66 27.55 14.22
C GLU A 677 -5.54 27.16 15.69
N GLY A 678 -5.08 28.09 16.52
CA GLY A 678 -5.09 27.93 17.97
C GLY A 678 -4.01 27.02 18.56
N PHE A 679 -3.04 26.56 17.76
CA PHE A 679 -1.90 25.82 18.28
C PHE A 679 -1.05 26.71 19.19
N SER A 680 -0.72 26.24 20.39
CA SER A 680 0.16 26.96 21.30
C SER A 680 0.98 26.04 22.18
N VAL A 681 2.14 26.52 22.59
CA VAL A 681 3.05 25.83 23.53
C VAL A 681 3.37 26.77 24.67
N LYS A 682 3.23 26.28 25.91
CA LYS A 682 3.67 26.95 27.11
C LYS A 682 4.72 26.13 27.83
N LEU A 683 5.76 26.81 28.33
CA LEU A 683 6.75 26.24 29.22
C LEU A 683 6.63 26.92 30.58
N ASN A 684 6.31 26.17 31.62
CA ASN A 684 6.09 26.66 32.97
C ASN A 684 5.10 27.84 33.03
N GLY A 685 4.00 27.73 32.29
CA GLY A 685 2.94 28.74 32.17
C GLY A 685 3.27 29.94 31.28
N ARG A 686 4.48 30.05 30.73
CA ARG A 686 4.87 31.11 29.79
C ARG A 686 4.83 30.61 28.36
N GLU A 687 4.24 31.38 27.49
CA GLU A 687 4.17 31.04 26.06
C GLU A 687 5.57 30.99 25.43
N VAL A 688 5.84 30.00 24.63
CA VAL A 688 7.07 29.87 23.84
C VAL A 688 6.88 30.75 22.61
N ALA A 689 7.64 31.84 22.53
CA ALA A 689 7.47 32.87 21.49
C ALA A 689 8.03 32.40 20.14
N ASN A 690 7.25 31.66 19.38
CA ASN A 690 7.56 31.27 18.00
C ASN A 690 6.30 31.29 17.14
N ALA A 691 6.43 31.65 15.86
CA ALA A 691 5.38 31.44 14.89
C ALA A 691 5.32 29.95 14.55
N TYR A 692 4.19 29.32 14.77
CA TYR A 692 3.97 27.90 14.48
C TYR A 692 3.33 27.74 13.12
N GLN A 693 3.93 26.95 12.28
CA GLN A 693 3.35 26.54 11.01
C GLN A 693 2.90 25.07 11.12
N PRO A 694 1.66 24.74 10.77
CA PRO A 694 1.21 23.35 10.68
C PRO A 694 2.08 22.53 9.74
N GLY A 695 2.32 21.27 10.09
CA GLY A 695 3.24 20.41 9.37
C GLY A 695 4.72 20.67 9.63
N THR A 696 5.06 21.27 10.80
CA THR A 696 6.42 21.53 11.27
C THR A 696 6.60 21.11 12.73
N TYR A 697 7.68 21.55 13.36
CA TYR A 697 7.92 21.37 14.80
C TYR A 697 8.10 22.71 15.49
N ALA A 698 7.46 22.87 16.65
CA ALA A 698 7.74 23.94 17.61
C ALA A 698 8.90 23.52 18.50
N GLU A 699 9.94 24.33 18.59
CA GLU A 699 11.16 23.99 19.34
C GLU A 699 11.23 24.74 20.66
N ILE A 700 11.45 23.98 21.74
CA ILE A 700 11.99 24.52 23.00
C ILE A 700 13.50 24.31 22.95
N PRO A 701 14.30 25.39 22.89
CA PRO A 701 15.75 25.30 22.74
C PRO A 701 16.43 24.49 23.85
N MET A 702 17.66 24.07 23.60
CA MET A 702 18.49 23.30 24.53
C MET A 702 18.52 23.93 25.91
N ARG A 703 18.03 23.17 26.88
CA ARG A 703 18.00 23.60 28.28
C ARG A 703 18.20 22.44 29.26
N LYS A 704 18.45 22.75 30.52
CA LYS A 704 18.43 21.78 31.60
C LYS A 704 16.98 21.57 32.06
N TRP A 705 16.53 20.32 31.95
CA TRP A 705 15.21 19.86 32.40
C TRP A 705 15.25 19.24 33.77
N THR A 706 14.20 19.48 34.56
CA THR A 706 14.01 18.97 35.92
C THR A 706 12.55 18.55 36.11
N THR A 707 12.26 17.90 37.24
CA THR A 707 10.89 17.51 37.61
C THR A 707 9.93 18.66 37.91
N LYS A 708 10.44 19.91 37.89
CA LYS A 708 9.60 21.12 38.02
C LYS A 708 9.09 21.66 36.71
N ASP A 709 9.65 21.18 35.60
CA ASP A 709 9.33 21.71 34.28
C ASP A 709 8.06 21.07 33.74
N VAL A 710 7.18 21.89 33.19
CA VAL A 710 5.90 21.53 32.60
C VAL A 710 5.80 22.17 31.22
N VAL A 711 5.54 21.38 30.20
CA VAL A 711 5.21 21.83 28.86
C VAL A 711 3.73 21.56 28.59
N GLU A 712 3.00 22.57 28.21
CA GLU A 712 1.59 22.47 27.82
C GLU A 712 1.47 22.73 26.32
N VAL A 713 0.87 21.80 25.61
CA VAL A 713 0.58 21.90 24.16
C VAL A 713 -0.92 21.93 23.99
N VAL A 714 -1.41 22.89 23.22
CA VAL A 714 -2.83 23.00 22.85
C VAL A 714 -2.91 22.94 21.33
N MET A 715 -3.79 22.10 20.82
CA MET A 715 -3.99 21.86 19.38
C MET A 715 -5.48 21.57 19.10
N PRO A 716 -6.31 22.61 19.08
CA PRO A 716 -7.77 22.44 18.95
C PRO A 716 -8.09 21.71 17.65
N PHE A 717 -8.97 20.72 17.72
CA PHE A 717 -9.52 20.10 16.53
C PHE A 717 -10.45 21.05 15.80
N ARG A 718 -10.36 21.02 14.48
CA ARG A 718 -11.24 21.77 13.58
C ARG A 718 -11.80 20.84 12.52
N PRO A 719 -13.07 21.06 12.11
CA PRO A 719 -13.56 20.42 10.89
C PRO A 719 -12.74 20.91 9.70
N HIS A 720 -12.33 19.99 8.85
CA HIS A 720 -11.69 20.31 7.57
C HIS A 720 -12.03 19.23 6.54
N MET A 721 -11.73 19.50 5.27
CA MET A 721 -11.99 18.56 4.19
C MET A 721 -10.68 18.02 3.62
N ASP A 722 -10.55 16.71 3.53
CA ASP A 722 -9.52 16.04 2.72
C ASP A 722 -10.10 15.81 1.32
N TYR A 723 -9.71 16.64 0.35
CA TYR A 723 -10.23 16.54 -1.01
C TYR A 723 -9.61 15.36 -1.75
N GLY A 724 -10.43 14.65 -2.50
CA GLY A 724 -9.97 13.57 -3.37
C GLY A 724 -9.10 14.09 -4.52
N PRO A 725 -8.29 13.23 -5.12
CA PRO A 725 -7.34 13.63 -6.17
C PRO A 725 -8.00 13.88 -7.53
N ASP A 726 -9.27 13.57 -7.71
CA ASP A 726 -10.00 13.66 -8.96
C ASP A 726 -11.51 13.86 -8.72
N LYS A 727 -12.19 14.24 -9.78
CA LYS A 727 -13.65 14.37 -9.81
C LYS A 727 -14.29 13.01 -10.00
N MET A 728 -15.34 12.76 -9.24
CA MET A 728 -16.13 11.56 -9.42
C MET A 728 -17.17 11.79 -10.51
N GLN A 729 -17.00 11.09 -11.61
CA GLN A 729 -17.97 10.97 -12.68
C GLN A 729 -18.51 9.55 -12.69
N ILE A 730 -19.80 9.40 -12.57
CA ILE A 730 -20.48 8.12 -12.69
C ILE A 730 -21.10 8.06 -14.06
N ALA A 731 -20.58 7.19 -14.91
CA ALA A 731 -21.26 6.89 -16.15
C ALA A 731 -22.37 5.89 -15.91
N ALA A 732 -23.46 6.12 -16.54
CA ALA A 732 -24.63 5.28 -16.54
C ALA A 732 -24.40 4.02 -17.37
N THR A 733 -23.97 2.92 -16.78
CA THR A 733 -23.84 1.63 -17.48
C THR A 733 -24.15 0.46 -16.56
N GLY A 734 -25.31 0.40 -15.98
CA GLY A 734 -25.84 -0.79 -15.33
C GLY A 734 -26.99 -1.39 -16.10
N LYS A 735 -27.23 -2.67 -16.01
CA LYS A 735 -28.43 -3.32 -16.53
C LYS A 735 -29.70 -2.78 -15.91
N ASN A 736 -29.62 -2.03 -14.84
CA ASN A 736 -30.70 -1.48 -14.07
C ASN A 736 -30.51 0.02 -13.87
N GLU A 737 -31.19 0.84 -14.67
CA GLU A 737 -32.09 1.84 -14.21
C GLU A 737 -31.68 3.28 -14.05
N ASN A 738 -30.47 3.67 -13.83
CA ASN A 738 -30.14 5.09 -13.86
C ASN A 738 -29.01 5.36 -14.85
N ARG A 739 -29.38 5.37 -16.13
CA ARG A 739 -28.48 5.70 -17.24
C ARG A 739 -28.25 7.20 -17.39
N THR A 740 -28.57 7.99 -16.38
CA THR A 740 -28.31 9.42 -16.41
C THR A 740 -26.86 9.64 -15.98
N PRO A 741 -25.98 10.19 -16.83
CA PRO A 741 -24.64 10.54 -16.41
C PRO A 741 -24.72 11.50 -15.23
N PHE A 742 -23.93 11.23 -14.19
CA PHE A 742 -23.75 12.19 -13.11
C PHE A 742 -22.68 13.20 -13.50
N GLU A 743 -22.94 14.45 -13.17
CA GLU A 743 -21.94 15.48 -13.34
C GLU A 743 -20.66 15.17 -12.57
N PRO A 744 -19.47 15.46 -13.13
CA PRO A 744 -18.23 15.29 -12.44
C PRO A 744 -18.09 16.31 -11.32
N LEU A 745 -18.22 15.86 -10.11
CA LEU A 745 -18.05 16.68 -8.91
C LEU A 745 -16.77 16.26 -8.17
N TRP A 746 -16.13 17.24 -7.54
CA TRP A 746 -15.06 16.97 -6.61
C TRP A 746 -15.55 16.05 -5.50
N THR A 747 -14.64 15.31 -4.93
CA THR A 747 -14.91 14.46 -3.77
C THR A 747 -14.16 14.96 -2.56
N GLY A 748 -14.67 14.64 -1.39
CA GLY A 748 -14.03 14.96 -0.14
C GLY A 748 -14.45 14.04 0.97
N THR A 749 -13.61 14.01 1.97
CA THR A 749 -13.82 13.28 3.22
C THR A 749 -13.80 14.28 4.37
N PHE A 750 -14.83 14.27 5.19
CA PHE A 750 -14.81 15.08 6.42
C PHE A 750 -13.75 14.60 7.38
N MET A 751 -12.95 15.53 7.86
CA MET A 751 -11.95 15.33 8.90
C MET A 751 -12.30 16.20 10.12
N TYR A 752 -11.96 15.68 11.31
CA TYR A 752 -12.00 16.47 12.54
C TYR A 752 -10.66 16.29 13.28
N GLY A 753 -9.82 17.32 13.21
CA GLY A 753 -8.42 17.15 13.59
C GLY A 753 -7.76 15.99 12.81
N PRO A 754 -7.20 14.98 13.46
CA PRO A 754 -6.56 13.83 12.79
C PRO A 754 -7.56 12.76 12.31
N LEU A 755 -8.85 12.87 12.66
CA LEU A 755 -9.83 11.81 12.52
C LEU A 755 -10.57 11.89 11.20
N VAL A 756 -10.67 10.79 10.50
CA VAL A 756 -11.60 10.60 9.38
C VAL A 756 -13.00 10.39 9.94
N MET A 757 -13.94 11.18 9.46
CA MET A 757 -15.32 11.15 9.91
C MET A 757 -16.18 10.45 8.87
N ALA A 758 -16.90 9.42 9.28
CA ALA A 758 -17.80 8.63 8.45
C ALA A 758 -19.27 8.89 8.81
N THR A 759 -20.13 8.79 7.81
CA THR A 759 -21.60 8.78 8.00
C THR A 759 -22.20 7.45 7.52
N THR A 760 -23.46 7.20 7.79
CA THR A 760 -24.20 6.01 7.36
C THR A 760 -25.54 6.37 6.73
N GLY A 761 -26.21 5.39 6.13
CA GLY A 761 -27.57 5.59 5.55
C GLY A 761 -27.52 6.25 4.18
N ILE A 762 -26.44 6.05 3.44
CA ILE A 762 -26.28 6.48 2.05
C ILE A 762 -26.14 5.22 1.20
N ASP A 763 -27.05 5.00 0.26
CA ASP A 763 -27.09 3.78 -0.52
C ASP A 763 -26.53 3.94 -1.95
N ASN A 764 -26.33 5.17 -2.40
CA ASN A 764 -25.83 5.45 -3.74
C ASN A 764 -25.05 6.77 -3.79
N TRP A 765 -24.30 6.98 -4.85
CA TRP A 765 -23.46 8.17 -5.02
C TRP A 765 -24.25 9.46 -5.25
N LYS A 766 -25.50 9.40 -5.74
CA LYS A 766 -26.36 10.56 -5.87
C LYS A 766 -26.71 11.10 -4.49
N ASP A 767 -27.07 10.22 -3.58
CA ASP A 767 -27.39 10.59 -2.20
C ASP A 767 -26.14 11.00 -1.40
N ALA A 768 -24.96 10.59 -1.86
CA ALA A 768 -23.67 11.03 -1.32
C ALA A 768 -23.25 12.44 -1.80
N THR A 769 -24.07 13.10 -2.62
CA THR A 769 -23.80 14.47 -3.07
C THR A 769 -24.29 15.47 -2.03
N ILE A 770 -23.44 16.41 -1.66
CA ILE A 770 -23.76 17.47 -0.71
C ILE A 770 -23.33 18.83 -1.26
N ASP A 771 -24.09 19.87 -0.90
CA ASP A 771 -23.65 21.26 -1.08
C ASP A 771 -22.63 21.57 0.02
N LEU A 772 -21.41 21.90 -0.37
CA LEU A 772 -20.35 22.22 0.58
C LEU A 772 -20.15 23.73 0.68
N ASP A 773 -20.32 24.27 1.88
CA ASP A 773 -19.73 25.54 2.24
C ASP A 773 -18.23 25.34 2.53
N PRO A 774 -17.31 25.90 1.71
CA PRO A 774 -15.88 25.72 1.93
C PRO A 774 -15.36 26.29 3.25
N ALA A 775 -16.09 27.24 3.87
CA ALA A 775 -15.78 27.74 5.20
C ALA A 775 -16.21 26.78 6.31
N LEU A 776 -17.00 25.77 5.98
CA LEU A 776 -17.57 24.80 6.92
C LEU A 776 -18.35 25.46 8.07
N THR A 777 -18.97 26.65 7.82
CA THR A 777 -19.72 27.42 8.83
C THR A 777 -20.98 26.70 9.28
N GLY A 778 -21.57 25.88 8.40
CA GLY A 778 -22.75 25.05 8.70
C GLY A 778 -22.45 23.77 9.50
N VAL A 779 -21.20 23.45 9.79
CA VAL A 779 -20.86 22.28 10.59
C VAL A 779 -21.17 22.55 12.06
N LYS A 780 -21.98 21.69 12.66
CA LYS A 780 -22.26 21.70 14.10
C LYS A 780 -21.44 20.60 14.77
N LEU A 781 -20.66 20.98 15.75
CA LEU A 781 -19.95 20.05 16.60
C LEU A 781 -20.77 19.80 17.86
N ASN A 782 -21.24 18.58 18.01
CA ASN A 782 -21.71 18.10 19.30
C ASN A 782 -20.46 17.61 20.04
N GLY A 783 -20.03 18.33 21.04
CA GLY A 783 -18.71 18.13 21.71
C GLY A 783 -18.48 16.69 22.18
N ALA A 784 -17.25 16.38 22.49
CA ALA A 784 -16.87 15.09 23.05
C ALA A 784 -17.77 14.76 24.26
N GLN A 785 -18.65 13.79 24.07
CA GLN A 785 -19.51 13.33 25.16
C GLN A 785 -18.88 12.08 25.75
N ASN A 786 -18.30 12.19 26.92
CA ASN A 786 -17.89 11.04 27.70
C ASN A 786 -19.11 10.18 27.96
N GLY A 787 -19.09 8.94 27.52
CA GLY A 787 -20.14 7.99 27.81
C GLY A 787 -21.37 8.05 26.93
N MET A 788 -21.32 8.67 25.77
CA MET A 788 -22.36 8.54 24.78
C MET A 788 -22.54 7.05 24.44
N LYS A 789 -23.67 6.48 24.90
CA LYS A 789 -24.10 5.19 24.36
C LYS A 789 -24.38 5.44 22.89
N PRO A 790 -23.76 4.71 21.96
CA PRO A 790 -24.20 4.75 20.59
C PRO A 790 -25.69 4.50 20.57
N ASP A 791 -26.40 5.27 19.76
CA ASP A 791 -27.83 5.08 19.61
C ASP A 791 -28.08 3.60 19.32
N ALA A 792 -28.87 2.97 20.22
CA ALA A 792 -29.31 1.58 20.07
C ALA A 792 -30.10 1.36 18.76
N SER A 793 -30.42 2.40 18.02
CA SER A 793 -31.07 2.38 16.71
C SER A 793 -30.21 1.82 15.56
N ARG A 794 -29.07 1.16 15.83
CA ARG A 794 -28.25 0.40 14.87
C ARG A 794 -27.25 1.14 14.01
N ARG A 795 -27.19 2.48 14.00
CA ARG A 795 -26.22 3.23 13.15
C ARG A 795 -24.78 3.01 13.59
N PHE A 796 -24.58 2.78 14.90
CA PHE A 796 -23.27 2.56 15.52
C PHE A 796 -23.29 1.31 16.40
N ALA A 797 -23.99 0.27 15.98
CA ALA A 797 -24.29 -0.92 16.78
C ALA A 797 -23.06 -1.65 17.35
N ASN A 798 -21.87 -1.33 16.85
CA ASN A 798 -20.62 -1.97 17.26
C ASN A 798 -19.64 -0.97 17.90
N ALA A 799 -20.08 0.24 18.25
CA ALA A 799 -19.21 1.10 19.05
C ALA A 799 -18.98 0.45 20.42
N PRO A 800 -17.77 0.48 20.92
CA PRO A 800 -17.48 -0.15 22.21
C PRO A 800 -18.22 0.58 23.31
N ILE A 801 -19.15 -0.14 23.93
CA ILE A 801 -19.82 0.27 25.16
C ILE A 801 -19.12 -0.47 26.29
N THR A 802 -18.41 0.26 27.14
CA THR A 802 -17.93 -0.33 28.38
C THR A 802 -18.94 -0.08 29.49
N ASN A 803 -19.16 -1.07 30.34
CA ASN A 803 -19.97 -0.92 31.55
C ASN A 803 -19.37 0.05 32.58
N ASP A 804 -18.09 0.42 32.41
CA ASP A 804 -17.26 1.19 33.32
C ASP A 804 -17.16 2.69 33.00
N GLY A 805 -17.98 3.19 32.11
CA GLY A 805 -17.84 4.52 31.54
C GLY A 805 -16.94 4.50 30.29
N ALA A 806 -17.29 5.30 29.30
CA ALA A 806 -16.61 5.32 28.02
C ALA A 806 -15.13 5.63 28.19
N TYR A 807 -14.28 4.79 27.59
CA TYR A 807 -12.87 5.07 27.40
C TYR A 807 -12.61 5.82 26.09
N ASP A 808 -13.64 6.06 25.31
CA ASP A 808 -13.58 6.76 24.04
C ASP A 808 -14.29 8.10 24.11
N HIS A 809 -13.67 9.10 23.48
CA HIS A 809 -14.33 10.38 23.17
C HIS A 809 -15.04 10.25 21.84
N VAL A 810 -16.36 10.37 21.84
CA VAL A 810 -17.17 10.35 20.61
C VAL A 810 -17.39 11.78 20.14
N TYR A 811 -16.70 12.17 19.08
CA TYR A 811 -16.96 13.42 18.39
C TYR A 811 -18.07 13.20 17.37
N THR A 812 -19.07 14.09 17.36
CA THR A 812 -20.17 14.03 16.39
C THR A 812 -20.20 15.35 15.65
N LEU A 813 -20.11 15.29 14.31
CA LEU A 813 -20.32 16.44 13.42
C LEU A 813 -21.68 16.29 12.76
N GLU A 814 -22.44 17.37 12.72
CA GLU A 814 -23.66 17.44 11.93
C GLU A 814 -23.46 18.42 10.78
N TYR A 815 -23.74 17.98 9.56
CA TYR A 815 -23.70 18.80 8.36
C TYR A 815 -24.66 18.25 7.29
N ALA A 816 -25.36 19.16 6.58
CA ALA A 816 -26.29 18.79 5.51
C ALA A 816 -27.30 17.70 5.91
N GLY A 817 -27.85 17.79 7.13
CA GLY A 817 -28.81 16.82 7.67
C GLY A 817 -28.24 15.43 7.99
N ARG A 818 -26.91 15.28 8.04
CA ARG A 818 -26.20 14.03 8.28
C ARG A 818 -25.33 14.13 9.53
N THR A 819 -25.19 13.00 10.21
CA THR A 819 -24.30 12.86 11.37
C THR A 819 -23.04 12.11 10.95
N PHE A 820 -21.90 12.66 11.30
CA PHE A 820 -20.57 12.07 11.07
C PHE A 820 -19.89 11.75 12.40
N VAL A 821 -19.27 10.58 12.47
CA VAL A 821 -18.49 10.12 13.63
C VAL A 821 -17.16 9.58 13.18
N PRO A 822 -16.14 9.47 14.08
CA PRO A 822 -14.88 8.83 13.72
C PRO A 822 -15.11 7.43 13.15
N ASP A 823 -14.43 7.09 12.05
CA ASP A 823 -14.62 5.83 11.34
C ASP A 823 -14.44 4.58 12.22
N TYR A 824 -13.56 4.62 13.19
CA TYR A 824 -13.34 3.47 14.07
C TYR A 824 -14.57 3.11 14.94
N PHE A 825 -15.62 3.92 14.97
CA PHE A 825 -16.92 3.60 15.57
C PHE A 825 -17.89 2.93 14.58
N VAL A 826 -17.63 2.97 13.27
CA VAL A 826 -18.57 2.49 12.25
C VAL A 826 -18.06 1.17 11.67
N ASN A 827 -18.85 0.10 11.81
CA ASN A 827 -18.49 -1.21 11.30
C ASN A 827 -19.22 -1.62 10.02
N ARG A 828 -20.36 -1.00 9.72
CA ARG A 828 -21.19 -1.34 8.56
C ARG A 828 -21.75 -0.09 7.91
N ASN A 829 -21.85 -0.16 6.59
CA ASN A 829 -22.46 0.86 5.74
C ASN A 829 -21.86 2.26 5.95
N ALA A 830 -20.57 2.33 6.23
CA ALA A 830 -19.85 3.58 6.38
C ALA A 830 -19.69 4.27 5.02
N THR A 831 -19.90 5.57 5.00
CA THR A 831 -19.60 6.42 3.84
C THR A 831 -18.52 7.41 4.25
N HIS A 832 -17.38 7.33 3.57
CA HIS A 832 -16.20 8.16 3.83
C HIS A 832 -16.04 9.29 2.83
N TYR A 833 -16.42 9.06 1.58
CA TYR A 833 -16.26 10.02 0.50
C TYR A 833 -17.63 10.56 0.07
N LEU A 834 -17.69 11.86 -0.11
CA LEU A 834 -18.86 12.57 -0.57
C LEU A 834 -18.55 13.24 -1.90
N ARG A 835 -19.54 13.36 -2.76
CA ARG A 835 -19.48 14.23 -3.93
C ARG A 835 -19.85 15.64 -3.49
N LEU A 836 -19.05 16.61 -3.90
CA LEU A 836 -19.14 17.98 -3.40
C LEU A 836 -19.67 18.90 -4.48
N ASN A 837 -20.88 19.42 -4.26
CA ASN A 837 -21.37 20.53 -5.03
C ASN A 837 -20.84 21.82 -4.38
N LEU A 838 -19.92 22.47 -5.07
CA LEU A 838 -19.27 23.68 -4.57
C LEU A 838 -19.99 24.93 -5.10
N PRO A 839 -20.05 26.05 -4.34
CA PRO A 839 -20.69 27.27 -4.79
C PRO A 839 -20.15 27.73 -6.14
N GLY A 840 -21.04 27.95 -7.11
CA GLY A 840 -20.73 28.42 -8.46
C GLY A 840 -20.46 27.32 -9.50
N GLU A 841 -20.50 26.02 -9.11
CA GLU A 841 -20.30 24.91 -10.06
C GLU A 841 -21.49 24.59 -10.98
N PRO A 842 -22.76 24.76 -10.62
CA PRO A 842 -23.86 24.22 -11.44
C PRO A 842 -23.96 24.78 -12.86
N GLU A 843 -23.44 25.97 -13.11
CA GLU A 843 -23.50 26.61 -14.43
C GLU A 843 -22.26 26.32 -15.30
N GLN A 844 -21.23 25.62 -14.78
CA GLN A 844 -19.94 25.43 -15.46
C GLN A 844 -19.54 23.97 -15.69
N VAL A 845 -20.46 23.04 -15.52
CA VAL A 845 -20.16 21.60 -15.58
C VAL A 845 -19.61 21.15 -16.92
N ASN A 846 -19.83 21.91 -17.96
CA ASN A 846 -19.31 21.63 -19.31
C ASN A 846 -18.04 22.41 -19.67
N ALA A 847 -17.58 23.31 -18.83
CA ALA A 847 -16.43 24.16 -19.15
C ALA A 847 -15.15 23.64 -18.48
N ILE A 848 -14.39 22.84 -19.15
CA ILE A 848 -13.04 22.43 -18.72
C ILE A 848 -12.04 23.57 -18.93
N SER A 849 -12.30 24.43 -19.87
CA SER A 849 -11.40 25.52 -20.26
C SER A 849 -11.71 26.88 -19.63
N GLY A 850 -12.67 26.96 -18.72
CA GLY A 850 -13.11 28.27 -18.19
C GLY A 850 -13.92 29.11 -19.16
N GLU A 851 -14.13 28.67 -20.40
CA GLU A 851 -15.05 29.31 -21.35
C GLU A 851 -16.39 28.59 -21.36
N ALA A 852 -17.47 29.34 -21.11
CA ALA A 852 -18.82 28.82 -21.20
C ALA A 852 -19.05 28.35 -22.65
N GLY A 853 -19.30 27.06 -22.88
CA GLY A 853 -19.72 26.56 -24.17
C GLY A 853 -18.91 25.45 -24.83
N VAL A 854 -17.89 24.91 -24.17
CA VAL A 854 -17.16 23.77 -24.71
C VAL A 854 -17.85 22.46 -24.34
N ASP A 855 -18.27 21.67 -25.33
CA ASP A 855 -18.89 20.35 -25.11
C ASP A 855 -17.83 19.25 -24.96
N ILE A 856 -17.75 18.69 -23.77
CA ILE A 856 -16.79 17.64 -23.40
C ILE A 856 -17.42 16.24 -23.42
N SER A 857 -18.70 16.11 -23.71
CA SER A 857 -19.46 14.88 -23.57
C SER A 857 -18.89 13.74 -24.44
N ALA A 858 -18.61 14.03 -25.72
CA ALA A 858 -18.08 13.06 -26.66
C ALA A 858 -16.68 12.54 -26.24
N LEU A 859 -15.79 13.44 -25.80
CA LEU A 859 -14.47 13.06 -25.31
C LEU A 859 -14.57 12.17 -24.06
N ARG A 860 -15.43 12.53 -23.11
CA ARG A 860 -15.65 11.74 -21.89
C ARG A 860 -16.17 10.34 -22.18
N GLU A 861 -17.16 10.22 -23.07
CA GLU A 861 -17.71 8.92 -23.48
C GLU A 861 -16.62 8.02 -24.09
N THR A 862 -15.84 8.57 -25.02
CA THR A 862 -14.72 7.87 -25.66
C THR A 862 -13.63 7.49 -24.65
N MET A 863 -13.28 8.38 -23.74
CA MET A 863 -12.32 8.09 -22.67
C MET A 863 -12.83 6.99 -21.73
N GLN A 864 -14.13 6.94 -21.46
CA GLN A 864 -14.72 5.91 -20.64
C GLN A 864 -14.60 4.53 -21.29
N GLU A 865 -14.82 4.45 -22.60
CA GLU A 865 -14.61 3.21 -23.34
C GLU A 865 -13.14 2.77 -23.30
N ALA A 866 -12.20 3.70 -23.53
CA ALA A 866 -10.77 3.42 -23.43
C ALA A 866 -10.38 2.95 -22.01
N LYS A 867 -10.87 3.60 -20.97
CA LYS A 867 -10.67 3.20 -19.57
C LYS A 867 -11.27 1.83 -19.28
N SER A 868 -12.36 1.47 -19.97
CA SER A 868 -12.93 0.13 -19.94
C SER A 868 -11.95 -0.92 -20.42
N ARG A 869 -11.36 -0.69 -21.56
CA ARG A 869 -10.42 -1.62 -22.19
C ARG A 869 -9.13 -1.71 -21.40
N ARG A 870 -8.63 -0.58 -20.89
CA ARG A 870 -7.50 -0.53 -19.95
C ARG A 870 -7.73 -1.43 -18.72
N ASN A 871 -8.89 -1.33 -18.11
CA ASN A 871 -9.20 -2.12 -16.93
C ASN A 871 -9.31 -3.62 -17.24
N ALA A 872 -9.81 -3.98 -18.44
CA ALA A 872 -9.82 -5.37 -18.89
C ALA A 872 -8.39 -5.92 -19.05
N GLN A 873 -7.49 -5.14 -19.63
CA GLN A 873 -6.07 -5.53 -19.77
C GLN A 873 -5.38 -5.62 -18.42
N ALA A 874 -5.64 -4.68 -17.52
CA ALA A 874 -5.07 -4.70 -16.16
C ALA A 874 -5.48 -5.99 -15.43
N ARG A 875 -6.75 -6.39 -15.53
CA ARG A 875 -7.22 -7.65 -14.93
C ARG A 875 -6.49 -8.87 -15.48
N TRP A 876 -6.29 -8.93 -16.79
CA TRP A 876 -5.55 -10.03 -17.40
C TRP A 876 -4.08 -10.00 -16.97
N ASN A 877 -3.48 -8.82 -16.87
CA ASN A 877 -2.12 -8.65 -16.37
C ASN A 877 -1.99 -9.09 -14.90
N ASP A 878 -3.07 -8.98 -14.15
CA ASP A 878 -3.13 -9.36 -12.72
C ASP A 878 -3.46 -10.86 -12.53
N MET A 879 -3.78 -11.60 -13.59
CA MET A 879 -4.06 -13.04 -13.50
C MET A 879 -2.79 -13.82 -13.15
N GLU A 880 -2.95 -14.75 -12.22
CA GLU A 880 -1.89 -15.65 -11.77
C GLU A 880 -1.35 -16.54 -12.92
N VAL A 881 -2.25 -17.06 -13.74
CA VAL A 881 -1.91 -17.84 -14.93
C VAL A 881 -2.34 -17.05 -16.15
N LYS A 882 -1.36 -16.57 -16.91
CA LYS A 882 -1.61 -15.87 -18.17
C LYS A 882 -1.69 -16.88 -19.31
N VAL A 883 -2.88 -17.08 -19.82
CA VAL A 883 -3.10 -17.87 -21.03
C VAL A 883 -3.15 -16.87 -22.19
N PRO A 884 -2.16 -16.87 -23.10
CA PRO A 884 -2.08 -15.87 -24.17
C PRO A 884 -3.36 -15.74 -25.00
N GLU A 885 -4.07 -16.83 -25.20
CA GLU A 885 -5.35 -16.88 -25.93
C GLU A 885 -6.46 -16.06 -25.24
N TYR A 886 -6.33 -15.79 -23.95
CA TYR A 886 -7.30 -15.00 -23.19
C TYR A 886 -6.83 -13.57 -22.94
N ALA A 887 -5.68 -13.16 -23.49
CA ALA A 887 -5.27 -11.77 -23.43
C ALA A 887 -6.32 -10.89 -24.13
N PRO A 888 -6.91 -9.91 -23.45
CA PRO A 888 -8.03 -9.15 -24.01
C PRO A 888 -7.59 -8.31 -25.21
N TRP A 889 -6.35 -7.83 -25.22
CA TRP A 889 -5.85 -6.91 -26.24
C TRP A 889 -4.41 -7.20 -26.67
N ALA A 890 -4.16 -7.03 -27.97
CA ALA A 890 -2.81 -7.07 -28.52
C ALA A 890 -1.96 -5.91 -28.02
N LYS A 891 -0.67 -6.17 -27.79
CA LYS A 891 0.25 -5.29 -27.05
C LYS A 891 0.37 -3.89 -27.66
N HIS A 892 0.63 -3.81 -28.96
CA HIS A 892 0.91 -2.52 -29.62
C HIS A 892 -0.37 -1.70 -29.81
N ALA A 893 -1.48 -2.32 -30.18
CA ALA A 893 -2.78 -1.64 -30.28
C ALA A 893 -3.24 -1.12 -28.91
N PHE A 894 -3.05 -1.91 -27.86
CA PHE A 894 -3.31 -1.45 -26.51
C PHE A 894 -2.41 -0.28 -26.10
N GLY A 895 -1.12 -0.34 -26.43
CA GLY A 895 -0.17 0.76 -26.17
C GLY A 895 -0.59 2.05 -26.88
N ARG A 896 -0.97 1.98 -28.15
CA ARG A 896 -1.48 3.14 -28.90
C ARG A 896 -2.75 3.73 -28.28
N MET A 897 -3.70 2.89 -27.88
CA MET A 897 -4.90 3.36 -27.19
C MET A 897 -4.57 4.06 -25.87
N MET A 898 -3.64 3.51 -25.10
CA MET A 898 -3.19 4.11 -23.84
C MET A 898 -2.50 5.46 -24.03
N GLU A 899 -1.69 5.61 -25.07
CA GLU A 899 -1.07 6.88 -25.44
C GLU A 899 -2.12 7.96 -25.76
N GLN A 900 -3.11 7.60 -26.59
CA GLN A 900 -4.19 8.52 -26.94
C GLN A 900 -5.09 8.84 -25.75
N LEU A 901 -5.36 7.88 -24.86
CA LEU A 901 -6.08 8.14 -23.62
C LEU A 901 -5.34 9.15 -22.74
N SER A 902 -3.99 9.05 -22.67
CA SER A 902 -3.17 10.04 -21.94
C SER A 902 -3.29 11.45 -22.52
N LYS A 903 -3.24 11.54 -23.84
CA LYS A 903 -3.40 12.83 -24.52
C LYS A 903 -4.78 13.41 -24.27
N ALA A 904 -5.81 12.58 -24.36
CA ALA A 904 -7.19 12.96 -24.09
C ALA A 904 -7.39 13.45 -22.64
N GLU A 905 -6.79 12.77 -21.66
CA GLU A 905 -6.83 13.20 -20.26
C GLU A 905 -6.17 14.57 -20.08
N ARG A 906 -5.01 14.80 -20.73
CA ARG A 906 -4.35 16.12 -20.68
C ARG A 906 -5.16 17.23 -21.34
N VAL A 907 -5.81 16.94 -22.46
CA VAL A 907 -6.71 17.91 -23.14
C VAL A 907 -7.90 18.19 -22.25
N LEU A 908 -8.48 17.19 -21.64
CA LEU A 908 -9.62 17.34 -20.73
C LEU A 908 -9.26 18.12 -19.46
N ASP A 909 -8.06 17.92 -18.93
CA ASP A 909 -7.57 18.58 -17.71
C ASP A 909 -6.98 20.00 -17.97
N ASN A 910 -6.79 20.38 -19.23
CA ASN A 910 -6.26 21.70 -19.57
C ASN A 910 -7.40 22.73 -19.68
N PRO A 911 -7.44 23.73 -18.79
CA PRO A 911 -8.49 24.76 -18.83
C PRO A 911 -8.46 25.67 -20.07
N GLU A 912 -7.40 25.66 -20.84
CA GLU A 912 -7.24 26.43 -22.08
C GLU A 912 -7.61 25.60 -23.34
N SER A 913 -8.09 24.36 -23.17
CA SER A 913 -8.47 23.53 -24.31
C SER A 913 -9.69 24.08 -25.03
N THR A 914 -9.57 24.17 -26.34
CA THR A 914 -10.67 24.61 -27.22
C THR A 914 -11.56 23.41 -27.64
N GLN A 915 -12.75 23.69 -28.20
CA GLN A 915 -13.60 22.63 -28.77
C GLN A 915 -12.85 21.81 -29.82
N ALA A 916 -12.04 22.47 -30.65
CA ALA A 916 -11.26 21.79 -31.66
C ALA A 916 -10.22 20.81 -31.06
N ASP A 917 -9.64 21.15 -29.91
CA ASP A 917 -8.71 20.25 -29.22
C ASP A 917 -9.47 19.03 -28.65
N LEU A 918 -10.65 19.24 -28.11
CA LEU A 918 -11.51 18.16 -27.60
C LEU A 918 -12.00 17.24 -28.71
N ASP A 919 -12.46 17.79 -29.84
CA ASP A 919 -12.92 17.02 -30.99
C ASP A 919 -11.76 16.21 -31.61
N LYS A 920 -10.58 16.80 -31.70
CA LYS A 920 -9.38 16.13 -32.17
C LYS A 920 -8.98 14.97 -31.23
N ALA A 921 -8.93 15.22 -29.95
CA ALA A 921 -8.61 14.19 -28.95
C ALA A 921 -9.64 13.05 -28.98
N THR A 922 -10.92 13.38 -29.16
CA THR A 922 -11.99 12.39 -29.31
C THR A 922 -11.78 11.53 -30.56
N ALA A 923 -11.49 12.15 -31.69
CA ALA A 923 -11.24 11.43 -32.96
C ALA A 923 -10.00 10.52 -32.90
N GLU A 924 -8.90 11.02 -32.36
CA GLU A 924 -7.64 10.27 -32.20
C GLU A 924 -7.81 9.07 -31.25
N LEU A 925 -8.51 9.27 -30.12
CA LEU A 925 -8.78 8.18 -29.18
C LEU A 925 -9.75 7.14 -29.76
N ASN A 926 -10.81 7.56 -30.47
CA ASN A 926 -11.72 6.65 -31.16
C ASN A 926 -10.99 5.82 -32.24
N ALA A 927 -10.11 6.45 -33.01
CA ALA A 927 -9.31 5.75 -34.00
C ALA A 927 -8.44 4.66 -33.34
N ALA A 928 -7.80 4.97 -32.24
CA ALA A 928 -7.00 4.00 -31.47
C ALA A 928 -7.86 2.86 -30.89
N ILE A 929 -9.04 3.16 -30.37
CA ILE A 929 -10.00 2.17 -29.87
C ILE A 929 -10.44 1.21 -31.01
N ASN A 930 -10.73 1.75 -32.19
CA ASN A 930 -11.20 0.97 -33.33
C ASN A 930 -10.12 0.06 -33.94
N THR A 931 -8.85 0.32 -33.65
CA THR A 931 -7.75 -0.54 -34.10
C THR A 931 -7.39 -1.65 -33.10
N MET A 932 -8.07 -1.72 -31.98
CA MET A 932 -7.78 -2.75 -30.96
C MET A 932 -8.21 -4.15 -31.42
N ARG A 933 -7.37 -5.12 -31.10
CA ARG A 933 -7.52 -6.53 -31.49
C ARG A 933 -7.40 -7.43 -30.26
N PRO A 934 -7.98 -8.64 -30.27
CA PRO A 934 -7.71 -9.67 -29.27
C PRO A 934 -6.21 -9.93 -29.10
N GLY A 935 -5.78 -10.21 -27.90
CA GLY A 935 -4.36 -10.37 -27.56
C GLY A 935 -3.64 -11.56 -28.17
N ASN A 936 -4.40 -12.53 -28.68
CA ASN A 936 -3.88 -13.70 -29.41
C ASN A 936 -3.73 -13.49 -30.91
N LEU A 937 -4.15 -12.34 -31.43
CA LEU A 937 -4.00 -12.02 -32.83
C LEU A 937 -2.74 -11.19 -33.08
N PRO A 938 -1.94 -11.53 -34.10
CA PRO A 938 -0.74 -10.75 -34.40
C PRO A 938 -1.07 -9.36 -34.91
N GLU A 939 -0.13 -8.46 -34.72
CA GLU A 939 -0.12 -7.07 -35.18
C GLU A 939 0.86 -6.89 -36.33
N LEU A 940 0.82 -5.72 -37.00
CA LEU A 940 1.76 -5.43 -38.08
C LEU A 940 3.21 -5.44 -37.57
N GLU A 941 3.42 -5.03 -36.36
CA GLU A 941 4.73 -5.01 -35.66
C GLU A 941 5.30 -6.43 -35.47
N ASP A 942 4.46 -7.45 -35.34
CA ASP A 942 4.91 -8.85 -35.23
C ASP A 942 5.49 -9.39 -36.55
N MET A 943 5.33 -8.66 -37.63
CA MET A 943 5.88 -9.00 -38.96
C MET A 943 7.25 -8.36 -39.24
N ASP A 944 7.89 -7.73 -38.25
CA ASP A 944 9.17 -7.02 -38.42
C ASP A 944 10.29 -7.91 -38.99
N GLU A 945 10.26 -9.22 -38.70
CA GLU A 945 11.20 -10.17 -39.29
C GLU A 945 10.72 -10.66 -40.68
N LEU A 946 9.42 -10.82 -40.87
CA LEU A 946 8.83 -11.35 -42.11
C LEU A 946 8.96 -10.34 -43.25
N LEU A 947 8.63 -9.08 -43.03
CA LEU A 947 8.57 -8.07 -44.09
C LEU A 947 9.93 -7.85 -44.79
N PRO A 948 11.08 -7.70 -44.09
CA PRO A 948 12.39 -7.58 -44.73
C PRO A 948 12.81 -8.86 -45.50
N LEU A 949 12.44 -10.04 -44.96
CA LEU A 949 12.70 -11.32 -45.64
C LEU A 949 11.89 -11.44 -46.95
N LEU A 950 10.65 -11.02 -46.92
CA LEU A 950 9.76 -11.03 -48.08
C LEU A 950 10.26 -10.05 -49.17
N GLU A 951 10.66 -8.84 -48.82
CA GLU A 951 11.25 -7.89 -49.76
C GLU A 951 12.53 -8.44 -50.40
N LYS A 952 13.40 -9.05 -49.58
CA LYS A 952 14.62 -9.68 -50.03
C LYS A 952 14.37 -10.85 -50.99
N ALA A 953 13.33 -11.67 -50.70
CA ALA A 953 12.91 -12.78 -51.54
C ALA A 953 12.33 -12.30 -52.88
N ARG A 954 11.54 -11.23 -52.90
CA ARG A 954 10.98 -10.59 -54.08
C ARG A 954 12.06 -10.04 -55.03
N ALA A 955 13.19 -9.60 -54.47
CA ALA A 955 14.29 -9.06 -55.23
C ALA A 955 15.14 -10.11 -56.01
N VAL A 956 14.90 -11.42 -55.78
CA VAL A 956 15.62 -12.51 -56.45
C VAL A 956 15.21 -12.60 -57.91
N LYS A 957 16.17 -12.41 -58.81
CA LYS A 957 15.98 -12.59 -60.25
C LYS A 957 15.88 -14.13 -60.57
N ASN A 958 14.81 -14.55 -61.21
CA ASN A 958 14.51 -15.94 -61.53
C ASN A 958 14.40 -16.88 -60.30
N PRO A 959 13.44 -16.63 -59.36
CA PRO A 959 13.27 -17.44 -58.18
C PRO A 959 12.85 -18.89 -58.53
N SER A 960 13.31 -19.84 -57.76
CA SER A 960 12.87 -21.25 -57.87
C SER A 960 11.38 -21.39 -57.66
N LYS A 961 10.80 -22.53 -58.04
CA LYS A 961 9.37 -22.78 -57.83
C LYS A 961 9.03 -22.70 -56.35
N GLU A 962 9.83 -23.32 -55.52
CA GLU A 962 9.65 -23.37 -54.07
C GLU A 962 9.80 -21.97 -53.43
N LEU A 963 10.68 -21.11 -53.94
CA LEU A 963 10.79 -19.75 -53.46
C LEU A 963 9.57 -18.89 -53.83
N LYS A 964 9.02 -19.09 -55.08
CA LYS A 964 7.77 -18.45 -55.47
C LYS A 964 6.60 -18.84 -54.56
N GLU A 965 6.44 -20.13 -54.29
CA GLU A 965 5.41 -20.62 -53.35
C GLU A 965 5.60 -20.07 -51.94
N SER A 966 6.84 -19.86 -51.47
CA SER A 966 7.14 -19.25 -50.20
C SER A 966 6.81 -17.74 -50.14
N ILE A 967 7.06 -17.03 -51.24
CA ILE A 967 6.68 -15.62 -51.43
C ILE A 967 5.15 -15.47 -51.38
N GLU A 968 4.44 -16.28 -52.22
CA GLU A 968 2.97 -16.26 -52.24
C GLU A 968 2.35 -16.58 -50.88
N TYR A 969 2.92 -17.53 -50.14
CA TYR A 969 2.47 -17.84 -48.79
C TYR A 969 2.74 -16.65 -47.83
N ALA A 970 3.89 -16.05 -47.88
CA ALA A 970 4.23 -14.88 -47.03
C ALA A 970 3.32 -13.68 -47.33
N GLU A 971 3.00 -13.42 -48.62
CA GLU A 971 2.06 -12.36 -49.02
C GLU A 971 0.65 -12.61 -48.51
N MET A 972 0.21 -13.87 -48.58
CA MET A 972 -1.07 -14.31 -48.02
C MET A 972 -1.09 -14.06 -46.48
N VAL A 973 -0.01 -14.40 -45.76
CA VAL A 973 0.13 -14.17 -44.32
C VAL A 973 0.05 -12.69 -43.99
N VAL A 974 0.83 -11.84 -44.71
CA VAL A 974 0.78 -10.39 -44.54
C VAL A 974 -0.63 -9.84 -44.69
N LYS A 975 -1.38 -10.33 -45.71
CA LYS A 975 -2.76 -9.94 -45.90
C LYS A 975 -3.64 -10.36 -44.73
N TYR A 976 -3.56 -11.62 -44.28
CA TYR A 976 -4.38 -12.11 -43.17
C TYR A 976 -4.06 -11.40 -41.84
N VAL A 977 -2.81 -11.09 -41.59
CA VAL A 977 -2.45 -10.27 -40.41
C VAL A 977 -3.03 -8.86 -40.52
N SER A 978 -2.96 -8.26 -41.70
CA SER A 978 -3.53 -6.93 -41.94
C SER A 978 -5.04 -6.88 -41.76
N ASP A 979 -5.77 -7.95 -42.17
CA ASP A 979 -7.23 -8.05 -42.00
C ASP A 979 -7.64 -8.55 -40.61
N GLY A 980 -6.70 -8.89 -39.73
CA GLY A 980 -6.96 -9.37 -38.39
C GLY A 980 -7.37 -10.82 -38.30
N SER A 981 -7.16 -11.63 -39.32
CA SER A 981 -7.45 -13.07 -39.38
C SER A 981 -6.21 -13.97 -39.35
N GLY A 982 -5.00 -13.37 -39.34
CA GLY A 982 -3.74 -14.10 -39.26
C GLY A 982 -3.43 -14.62 -37.86
N THR A 983 -2.45 -15.54 -37.74
CA THR A 983 -1.96 -16.09 -36.47
C THR A 983 -0.43 -16.01 -36.40
N MET A 984 0.12 -16.04 -35.21
CA MET A 984 1.59 -16.07 -35.00
C MET A 984 2.25 -17.28 -35.67
N ASP A 985 1.61 -18.44 -35.60
CA ASP A 985 2.06 -19.67 -36.31
C ASP A 985 2.20 -19.47 -37.82
N MET A 986 1.29 -18.69 -38.44
CA MET A 986 1.39 -18.34 -39.85
C MET A 986 2.60 -17.47 -40.16
N ILE A 987 2.90 -16.48 -39.31
CA ILE A 987 4.08 -15.61 -39.44
C ILE A 987 5.36 -16.44 -39.29
N GLU A 988 5.47 -17.27 -38.25
CA GLU A 988 6.62 -18.13 -38.04
C GLU A 988 6.88 -19.09 -39.20
N LYS A 989 5.83 -19.71 -39.71
CA LYS A 989 5.92 -20.58 -40.90
C LYS A 989 6.37 -19.82 -42.14
N ALA A 990 5.87 -18.59 -42.33
CA ALA A 990 6.30 -17.76 -43.46
C ALA A 990 7.78 -17.38 -43.38
N VAL A 991 8.23 -16.98 -42.18
CA VAL A 991 9.65 -16.68 -41.90
C VAL A 991 10.53 -17.90 -42.13
N MET A 992 10.14 -19.07 -41.62
CA MET A 992 10.88 -20.33 -41.82
C MET A 992 10.98 -20.70 -43.29
N ARG A 993 9.88 -20.59 -44.04
CA ARG A 993 9.88 -20.90 -45.49
C ARG A 993 10.81 -19.99 -46.28
N LEU A 994 10.81 -18.70 -46.01
CA LEU A 994 11.69 -17.74 -46.65
C LEU A 994 13.16 -17.92 -46.25
N LYS A 995 13.45 -18.30 -45.01
CA LYS A 995 14.82 -18.57 -44.55
C LYS A 995 15.40 -19.87 -45.12
N ALA A 996 14.57 -20.92 -45.25
CA ALA A 996 15.02 -22.22 -45.75
C ALA A 996 15.40 -22.24 -47.25
N LYS A 997 15.10 -21.18 -47.99
CA LYS A 997 15.30 -21.05 -49.46
C LYS A 997 16.28 -19.93 -49.85
N LYS A 998 17.31 -19.72 -48.99
CA LYS A 998 18.42 -18.85 -49.35
C LYS A 998 19.22 -19.32 -50.55
#